data_1bae0f6f131d00dff04f4b6763d2ae63
#
_entry.id   1bae0f6f131d00dff04f4b6763d2ae63
#
_cell.length_a   1.000
_cell.length_b   1.000
_cell.length_c   1.000
_cell.angle_alpha   90.00
_cell.angle_beta   90.00
_cell.angle_gamma   90.00
#
_symmetry.space_group_name_H-M   'P 1'
#
loop_
_entity.id
_entity.type
_entity.pdbx_description
1 polymer ?
#
loop_
_entity_poly.entity_id
_entity_poly.type
_entity_poly.pdbx_seq_one_letter_code
_entity_poly.pdbx_strand_id
1 'polypeptide(L)'
;MKPRELARFWFSRDGAIMALKLVGVGIVVFFVVVVGIFAYFRKDLPNIKDISGTNIGGSITYLARDNKTVLFQDYDAVKRIPVNGDAIHDNVRNATIAIEDKDYYKHGAFDVRGITRAGIHDVFGGGGVTQGGSTITQQLVKLNQDWTADRTLTRKFKEVILAVELEREYSKADILTGYLNIAPYGPVEYGVQVAANDYFGIDAKDLTLAQSAMLAAIPKSPNIYSPYGPYFDREELIGRQHYILDQMADQKMITKAQADEAKKVDILSQVKARDQKFNGIKAPYFVLAAKKQLEEKYGTETVKRGGWKVVTTVDLNLQAIAEKAVADDVRNITAQGGDEAAFVAIDNKTGQVVALVGGTDFNNEDHGQINYATDVNISPGSTFKPYDAVSFIENNNAGAGSVFYDAQTPDNVLPGYPCTDKSRPTATGDNSKKCLWDYDFRYPGPITLRYALGGSRNVPWVKAMLSAVPNDKSKGNVNSINKTITTAEALMGNPDGYNCYEPGTDLSPGTDPAKLKSAQIQCYGASAIGDGAYLRLDDHANGIASIARLGKSIPKTYILKITDASNKVLDEFKQPEGKQVVRPDSAYIVTNMAADPNASYLPSSYKFHRYKGWEFAVKTGTTNDGFDGLMASWSNQYTAVAWVGYHTRNKAMHGAGMEYMTTPIIRPWMQAAHDALNTKPTNWQQPSGVKSAPAFVITSHVGIGSVEPSPSNDLYPSWYVPPTKGGTSRTIDLVSNKTATSCTPAAAKKSQGGANANIFSVDIFASTSRNTTSVVEGSDDIHNCNDNKPTVSLSTPNTCSTSTTSTCKFTVTVSQGTHPLSGGSYTAAPAGQVDLIVDGQVAQTVTMDATDVWTHQFTYTPTAGQSSVQVQAKATDSVLYDTTSNSNAVTITTVPGGGDDDT
;
A
#
# COMPACT_ATOMS: atom_id res chain seq x y z
N MET A 1 69.40 22.48 9.66
CA MET A 1 70.08 21.82 8.52
C MET A 1 69.52 22.32 7.23
N LYS A 2 70.40 22.75 6.28
CA LYS A 2 69.94 23.12 4.94
C LYS A 2 69.50 21.88 4.17
N PRO A 3 68.50 21.93 3.26
CA PRO A 3 67.96 20.73 2.56
C PRO A 3 69.02 19.80 1.92
N ARG A 4 70.16 20.34 1.47
CA ARG A 4 71.29 19.57 0.92
C ARG A 4 72.11 18.80 1.96
N GLU A 5 72.19 19.28 3.18
CA GLU A 5 72.88 18.60 4.30
C GLU A 5 72.00 17.47 4.83
N LEU A 6 70.66 17.67 4.86
CA LEU A 6 69.73 16.61 5.25
C LEU A 6 69.74 15.44 4.24
N ALA A 7 69.76 15.74 2.95
CA ALA A 7 69.91 14.71 1.92
C ALA A 7 71.22 13.93 2.02
N ARG A 8 72.40 14.62 2.22
CA ARG A 8 73.68 13.98 2.41
C ARG A 8 73.73 13.09 3.65
N PHE A 9 73.07 13.49 4.76
CA PHE A 9 72.97 12.68 5.96
C PHE A 9 72.21 11.38 5.69
N TRP A 10 71.02 11.43 5.06
CA TRP A 10 70.21 10.25 4.80
C TRP A 10 70.86 9.27 3.81
N PHE A 11 71.75 9.72 2.91
CA PHE A 11 72.52 8.85 2.00
C PHE A 11 73.90 8.49 2.56
N SER A 12 74.25 8.83 3.81
CA SER A 12 75.43 8.41 4.49
C SER A 12 75.19 7.07 5.25
N ARG A 13 76.29 6.41 5.65
CA ARG A 13 76.27 5.17 6.49
C ARG A 13 75.52 5.42 7.79
N ASP A 14 75.69 6.59 8.40
CA ASP A 14 75.03 6.94 9.67
C ASP A 14 73.57 7.22 9.43
N GLY A 15 73.16 7.86 8.32
CA GLY A 15 71.74 8.02 7.94
C GLY A 15 71.05 6.72 7.60
N ALA A 16 71.75 5.78 6.94
CA ALA A 16 71.25 4.44 6.67
C ALA A 16 71.01 3.63 7.99
N ILE A 17 71.93 3.73 8.93
CA ILE A 17 71.79 3.12 10.26
C ILE A 17 70.57 3.77 11.02
N MET A 18 70.44 5.09 10.95
CA MET A 18 69.32 5.82 11.55
C MET A 18 67.99 5.43 10.92
N ALA A 19 67.94 5.32 9.58
CA ALA A 19 66.77 4.85 8.88
C ALA A 19 66.38 3.42 9.29
N LEU A 20 67.35 2.51 9.39
CA LEU A 20 67.15 1.15 9.90
C LEU A 20 66.64 1.13 11.36
N LYS A 21 67.17 1.98 12.24
CA LYS A 21 66.67 2.12 13.60
C LYS A 21 65.23 2.65 13.65
N LEU A 22 64.90 3.67 12.83
CA LEU A 22 63.57 4.21 12.73
C LEU A 22 62.56 3.17 12.19
N VAL A 23 62.97 2.41 11.17
CA VAL A 23 62.16 1.29 10.66
C VAL A 23 61.98 0.23 11.74
N GLY A 24 63.05 -0.12 12.47
CA GLY A 24 62.98 -1.06 13.59
C GLY A 24 62.03 -0.61 14.72
N VAL A 25 62.13 0.66 15.13
CA VAL A 25 61.21 1.26 16.11
C VAL A 25 59.79 1.31 15.52
N GLY A 26 59.62 1.68 14.27
CA GLY A 26 58.31 1.67 13.59
C GLY A 26 57.67 0.27 13.59
N ILE A 27 58.46 -0.78 13.33
CA ILE A 27 57.99 -2.17 13.40
C ILE A 27 57.59 -2.52 14.83
N VAL A 28 58.35 -2.18 15.84
CA VAL A 28 58.02 -2.46 17.25
C VAL A 28 56.74 -1.75 17.66
N VAL A 29 56.62 -0.43 17.33
CA VAL A 29 55.40 0.34 17.62
C VAL A 29 54.18 -0.26 16.89
N PHE A 30 54.37 -0.65 15.63
CA PHE A 30 53.33 -1.32 14.86
C PHE A 30 52.86 -2.62 15.57
N PHE A 31 53.81 -3.47 15.99
CA PHE A 31 53.45 -4.67 16.73
C PHE A 31 52.78 -4.40 18.06
N VAL A 32 53.21 -3.39 18.81
CA VAL A 32 52.57 -2.99 20.09
C VAL A 32 51.12 -2.49 19.84
N VAL A 33 50.91 -1.69 18.80
CA VAL A 33 49.56 -1.22 18.40
C VAL A 33 48.68 -2.40 17.99
N VAL A 34 49.21 -3.32 17.17
CA VAL A 34 48.46 -4.50 16.74
C VAL A 34 48.05 -5.38 17.93
N VAL A 35 49.03 -5.65 18.84
CA VAL A 35 48.75 -6.43 20.07
C VAL A 35 47.76 -5.71 20.98
N GLY A 36 47.84 -4.36 21.09
CA GLY A 36 46.89 -3.55 21.85
C GLY A 36 45.47 -3.63 21.27
N ILE A 37 45.33 -3.52 19.96
CA ILE A 37 44.05 -3.67 19.26
C ILE A 37 43.52 -5.09 19.49
N PHE A 38 44.37 -6.10 19.37
CA PHE A 38 43.97 -7.50 19.58
C PHE A 38 43.50 -7.73 21.02
N ALA A 39 44.22 -7.23 22.01
CA ALA A 39 43.85 -7.34 23.43
C ALA A 39 42.55 -6.55 23.74
N TYR A 40 42.35 -5.39 23.12
CA TYR A 40 41.17 -4.58 23.30
C TYR A 40 39.91 -5.29 22.82
N PHE A 41 39.93 -5.87 21.62
CA PHE A 41 38.77 -6.55 21.05
C PHE A 41 38.52 -7.95 21.59
N ARG A 42 39.57 -8.62 22.11
CA ARG A 42 39.46 -10.00 22.59
C ARG A 42 38.54 -10.20 23.78
N LYS A 43 38.46 -9.21 24.69
CA LYS A 43 37.65 -9.30 25.92
C LYS A 43 36.11 -9.31 25.67
N ASP A 44 35.66 -8.81 24.51
CA ASP A 44 34.25 -8.73 24.15
C ASP A 44 33.83 -9.74 23.05
N LEU A 45 34.71 -10.73 22.76
CA LEU A 45 34.48 -11.72 21.73
C LEU A 45 33.71 -12.93 22.26
N PRO A 46 32.74 -13.47 21.48
CA PRO A 46 32.08 -14.70 21.82
C PRO A 46 33.07 -15.88 21.77
N ASN A 47 32.84 -16.86 22.64
CA ASN A 47 33.65 -18.08 22.65
C ASN A 47 33.20 -19.02 21.52
N ILE A 48 34.05 -19.23 20.53
CA ILE A 48 33.79 -20.18 19.42
C ILE A 48 34.26 -21.56 19.87
N LYS A 49 33.40 -22.28 20.58
CA LYS A 49 33.66 -23.67 20.97
C LYS A 49 33.04 -24.70 20.02
N ASP A 50 32.27 -24.28 19.04
CA ASP A 50 31.59 -25.20 18.12
C ASP A 50 31.60 -24.63 16.70
N ILE A 51 32.45 -25.25 15.86
CA ILE A 51 32.51 -25.03 14.41
C ILE A 51 31.68 -26.02 13.62
N SER A 52 31.23 -27.11 14.28
CA SER A 52 30.44 -28.16 13.62
C SER A 52 29.02 -27.69 13.34
N GLY A 53 28.62 -26.60 13.97
CA GLY A 53 27.30 -26.01 13.81
C GLY A 53 26.17 -26.84 14.43
N THR A 54 26.45 -27.73 15.36
CA THR A 54 25.43 -28.53 16.04
C THR A 54 24.45 -27.68 16.87
N ASN A 55 24.83 -26.46 17.23
CA ASN A 55 23.97 -25.48 17.89
C ASN A 55 23.21 -24.57 16.94
N ILE A 56 23.29 -24.76 15.63
CA ILE A 56 22.66 -23.93 14.65
C ILE A 56 21.36 -24.57 14.17
N GLY A 57 20.26 -24.12 14.75
CA GLY A 57 18.93 -24.08 14.19
C GLY A 57 18.16 -25.39 14.10
N GLY A 58 16.96 -25.34 14.66
CA GLY A 58 15.84 -26.22 14.35
C GLY A 58 14.81 -25.51 13.50
N SER A 59 13.80 -26.26 13.01
CA SER A 59 12.65 -25.68 12.32
C SER A 59 11.96 -24.59 13.16
N ILE A 60 11.48 -23.53 12.50
CA ILE A 60 10.59 -22.60 13.16
C ILE A 60 9.17 -23.13 13.06
N THR A 61 8.50 -23.24 14.19
CA THR A 61 7.10 -23.66 14.24
C THR A 61 6.21 -22.44 14.42
N TYR A 62 5.40 -22.13 13.42
CA TYR A 62 4.37 -21.11 13.49
C TYR A 62 3.07 -21.70 14.00
N LEU A 63 2.51 -21.11 15.05
CA LEU A 63 1.28 -21.52 15.71
C LEU A 63 0.22 -20.43 15.56
N ALA A 64 -1.04 -20.82 15.48
CA ALA A 64 -2.15 -19.89 15.58
C ALA A 64 -2.21 -19.27 16.99
N ARG A 65 -3.07 -18.26 17.17
CA ARG A 65 -3.22 -17.55 18.44
C ARG A 65 -3.65 -18.44 19.61
N ASP A 66 -4.21 -19.61 19.34
CA ASP A 66 -4.57 -20.61 20.36
C ASP A 66 -3.35 -21.30 20.99
N ASN A 67 -2.15 -21.02 20.48
CA ASN A 67 -0.88 -21.63 20.90
C ASN A 67 -0.86 -23.17 20.80
N LYS A 68 -1.69 -23.74 19.95
CA LYS A 68 -1.83 -25.19 19.77
C LYS A 68 -1.84 -25.60 18.30
N THR A 69 -2.61 -24.92 17.49
CA THR A 69 -2.78 -25.25 16.08
C THR A 69 -1.53 -24.86 15.30
N VAL A 70 -0.85 -25.85 14.74
CA VAL A 70 0.30 -25.62 13.85
C VAL A 70 -0.20 -25.07 12.54
N LEU A 71 0.33 -23.91 12.15
CA LEU A 71 0.12 -23.28 10.85
C LEU A 71 1.13 -23.80 9.84
N PHE A 72 2.38 -23.84 10.24
CA PHE A 72 3.49 -24.25 9.41
C PHE A 72 4.71 -24.62 10.27
N GLN A 73 5.42 -25.63 9.85
CA GLN A 73 6.77 -25.89 10.33
C GLN A 73 7.73 -25.53 9.21
N ASP A 74 8.46 -24.44 9.40
CA ASP A 74 9.46 -23.98 8.44
C ASP A 74 10.74 -24.84 8.63
N TYR A 75 10.73 -26.02 8.06
CA TYR A 75 11.91 -26.89 8.00
C TYR A 75 12.99 -26.30 7.10
N ASP A 76 12.64 -25.35 6.23
CA ASP A 76 13.46 -24.78 5.19
C ASP A 76 14.09 -23.44 5.58
N ALA A 77 13.76 -22.88 6.74
CA ALA A 77 14.40 -21.66 7.20
C ALA A 77 15.90 -21.86 7.36
N VAL A 78 16.30 -23.05 7.86
CA VAL A 78 17.65 -23.58 7.77
C VAL A 78 17.57 -25.08 7.59
N LYS A 79 17.60 -25.56 6.37
CA LYS A 79 17.81 -26.98 6.08
C LYS A 79 19.32 -27.24 6.14
N ARG A 80 19.76 -28.00 7.13
CA ARG A 80 21.16 -28.30 7.34
C ARG A 80 21.35 -29.67 7.92
N ILE A 81 22.27 -30.43 7.30
CA ILE A 81 22.72 -31.75 7.72
C ILE A 81 24.22 -31.67 7.83
N PRO A 82 24.78 -31.44 9.04
CA PRO A 82 26.22 -31.48 9.25
C PRO A 82 26.77 -32.85 8.97
N VAL A 83 27.90 -32.94 8.29
CA VAL A 83 28.61 -34.19 7.98
C VAL A 83 30.06 -34.05 8.36
N ASN A 84 30.66 -35.20 8.67
CA ASN A 84 32.12 -35.31 8.90
C ASN A 84 32.90 -35.08 7.61
N GLY A 85 34.16 -34.74 7.75
CA GLY A 85 35.04 -34.47 6.62
C GLY A 85 35.11 -35.58 5.60
N ASP A 86 35.16 -36.83 6.03
CA ASP A 86 35.20 -38.00 5.17
C ASP A 86 33.91 -38.24 4.33
N ALA A 87 32.84 -37.66 4.73
CA ALA A 87 31.55 -37.66 4.00
C ALA A 87 31.41 -36.52 2.95
N ILE A 88 32.49 -35.79 2.67
CA ILE A 88 32.49 -34.69 1.67
C ILE A 88 33.48 -35.06 0.58
N HIS A 89 33.07 -35.03 -0.69
CA HIS A 89 33.92 -35.35 -1.82
C HIS A 89 35.04 -34.32 -2.00
N ASP A 90 36.27 -34.78 -2.36
CA ASP A 90 37.41 -33.90 -2.58
C ASP A 90 37.17 -32.85 -3.70
N ASN A 91 36.39 -33.18 -4.71
CA ASN A 91 36.04 -32.24 -5.77
C ASN A 91 35.43 -30.94 -5.23
N VAL A 92 34.47 -31.02 -4.30
CA VAL A 92 33.82 -29.80 -3.77
C VAL A 92 34.75 -29.05 -2.81
N ARG A 93 35.63 -29.76 -2.06
CA ARG A 93 36.67 -29.12 -1.25
C ARG A 93 37.60 -28.31 -2.12
N ASN A 94 38.10 -28.94 -3.18
CA ASN A 94 39.03 -28.35 -4.14
C ASN A 94 38.38 -27.19 -4.90
N ALA A 95 37.13 -27.34 -5.35
CA ALA A 95 36.41 -26.29 -6.03
C ALA A 95 36.22 -25.06 -5.12
N THR A 96 35.86 -25.27 -3.85
CA THR A 96 35.71 -24.19 -2.86
C THR A 96 37.04 -23.50 -2.61
N ILE A 97 38.12 -24.26 -2.39
CA ILE A 97 39.46 -23.68 -2.20
C ILE A 97 39.90 -22.90 -3.44
N ALA A 98 39.67 -23.44 -4.63
CA ALA A 98 40.11 -22.84 -5.88
C ALA A 98 39.47 -21.45 -6.10
N ILE A 99 38.22 -21.28 -5.69
CA ILE A 99 37.48 -20.02 -5.94
C ILE A 99 37.53 -19.05 -4.75
N GLU A 100 37.48 -19.58 -3.51
CA GLU A 100 37.35 -18.71 -2.32
C GLU A 100 38.72 -18.39 -1.72
N ASP A 101 39.67 -19.30 -1.75
CA ASP A 101 40.94 -19.18 -1.01
C ASP A 101 42.05 -20.10 -1.57
N LYS A 102 42.59 -19.79 -2.75
CA LYS A 102 43.52 -20.66 -3.50
C LYS A 102 44.77 -21.08 -2.77
N ASP A 103 45.21 -20.34 -1.78
CA ASP A 103 46.40 -20.60 -0.98
C ASP A 103 46.05 -21.05 0.45
N TYR A 104 44.83 -21.55 0.67
CA TYR A 104 44.24 -21.91 1.96
C TYR A 104 45.17 -22.71 2.88
N TYR A 105 45.86 -23.70 2.36
CA TYR A 105 46.79 -24.53 3.15
C TYR A 105 48.19 -23.91 3.31
N LYS A 106 48.47 -22.71 2.69
CA LYS A 106 49.78 -22.09 2.69
C LYS A 106 49.88 -20.87 3.61
N HIS A 107 48.75 -20.29 4.00
CA HIS A 107 48.71 -19.15 4.89
C HIS A 107 47.96 -19.47 6.19
N GLY A 108 48.05 -18.59 7.19
CA GLY A 108 47.29 -18.70 8.44
C GLY A 108 45.90 -18.08 8.28
N ALA A 109 45.36 -17.56 9.40
CA ALA A 109 44.00 -16.99 9.48
C ALA A 109 43.72 -15.82 8.49
N PHE A 110 44.75 -15.22 7.97
CA PHE A 110 44.65 -14.17 6.96
C PHE A 110 45.77 -14.25 5.93
N ASP A 111 45.46 -13.95 4.67
CA ASP A 111 46.44 -13.92 3.57
C ASP A 111 46.97 -12.51 3.38
N VAL A 112 48.18 -12.24 3.91
CA VAL A 112 48.89 -10.95 3.78
C VAL A 112 49.14 -10.62 2.32
N ARG A 113 49.46 -11.61 1.48
CA ARG A 113 49.73 -11.42 0.05
C ARG A 113 48.44 -11.10 -0.72
N GLY A 114 47.32 -11.74 -0.34
CA GLY A 114 45.98 -11.45 -0.90
C GLY A 114 45.51 -10.05 -0.56
N ILE A 115 45.68 -9.63 0.69
CA ILE A 115 45.29 -8.28 1.16
C ILE A 115 46.10 -7.21 0.44
N THR A 116 47.42 -7.39 0.30
CA THR A 116 48.27 -6.45 -0.43
C THR A 116 47.93 -6.38 -1.93
N ARG A 117 47.57 -7.50 -2.53
CA ARG A 117 47.16 -7.58 -3.94
C ARG A 117 45.82 -6.86 -4.16
N ALA A 118 44.84 -7.10 -3.29
CA ALA A 118 43.52 -6.45 -3.33
C ALA A 118 43.63 -4.92 -3.14
N GLY A 119 44.44 -4.48 -2.15
CA GLY A 119 44.67 -3.06 -1.90
C GLY A 119 45.37 -2.33 -3.04
N ILE A 120 46.30 -2.98 -3.73
CA ILE A 120 46.98 -2.40 -4.91
C ILE A 120 46.00 -2.32 -6.10
N HIS A 121 45.15 -3.31 -6.28
CA HIS A 121 44.17 -3.34 -7.37
C HIS A 121 43.07 -2.28 -7.18
N ASP A 122 42.62 -2.04 -5.95
CA ASP A 122 41.63 -1.01 -5.64
C ASP A 122 42.14 0.42 -5.80
N VAL A 123 43.45 0.61 -5.61
CA VAL A 123 44.13 1.93 -5.76
C VAL A 123 44.50 2.24 -7.21
N PHE A 124 44.80 1.25 -8.05
CA PHE A 124 45.31 1.44 -9.41
C PHE A 124 44.31 1.08 -10.54
N GLY A 125 43.05 0.78 -10.23
CA GLY A 125 41.93 0.84 -11.17
C GLY A 125 41.98 -0.13 -12.36
N GLY A 126 41.86 -1.42 -12.13
CA GLY A 126 41.63 -2.39 -13.21
C GLY A 126 40.26 -3.03 -13.05
N GLY A 127 39.31 -2.74 -13.95
CA GLY A 127 37.95 -3.32 -13.95
C GLY A 127 37.94 -4.82 -14.26
N GLY A 128 38.20 -5.63 -13.27
CA GLY A 128 38.12 -7.10 -13.33
C GLY A 128 37.57 -7.63 -12.02
N VAL A 129 36.94 -8.83 -12.05
CA VAL A 129 36.37 -9.51 -10.90
C VAL A 129 37.44 -9.67 -9.81
N THR A 130 37.36 -8.84 -8.76
CA THR A 130 38.27 -8.90 -7.61
C THR A 130 38.00 -10.18 -6.83
N GLN A 131 38.95 -11.08 -6.78
CA GLN A 131 39.01 -12.17 -5.82
C GLN A 131 39.00 -11.56 -4.41
N GLY A 132 37.99 -11.86 -3.58
CA GLY A 132 37.84 -11.29 -2.24
C GLY A 132 39.05 -11.54 -1.36
N GLY A 133 39.54 -10.52 -0.65
CA GLY A 133 40.67 -10.66 0.27
C GLY A 133 40.37 -11.34 1.63
N SER A 134 39.25 -12.03 1.77
CA SER A 134 38.84 -12.75 2.99
C SER A 134 39.09 -14.24 2.84
N THR A 135 39.75 -14.86 3.83
CA THR A 135 40.05 -16.28 3.84
C THR A 135 38.80 -17.13 4.20
N ILE A 136 38.80 -18.41 3.89
CA ILE A 136 37.76 -19.38 4.29
C ILE A 136 37.56 -19.34 5.81
N THR A 137 38.61 -19.26 6.61
CA THR A 137 38.52 -19.11 8.06
C THR A 137 37.77 -17.86 8.49
N GLN A 138 38.03 -16.72 7.86
CA GLN A 138 37.30 -15.48 8.12
C GLN A 138 35.85 -15.56 7.69
N GLN A 139 35.55 -16.21 6.57
CA GLN A 139 34.19 -16.46 6.11
C GLN A 139 33.42 -17.36 7.08
N LEU A 140 34.06 -18.43 7.57
CA LEU A 140 33.48 -19.29 8.60
C LEU A 140 33.12 -18.52 9.86
N VAL A 141 34.03 -17.65 10.36
CA VAL A 141 33.77 -16.77 11.51
C VAL A 141 32.57 -15.84 11.21
N LYS A 142 32.57 -15.18 10.07
CA LYS A 142 31.51 -14.27 9.67
C LYS A 142 30.14 -14.95 9.64
N LEU A 143 30.06 -16.13 9.04
CA LEU A 143 28.82 -16.92 8.97
C LEU A 143 28.40 -17.45 10.34
N ASN A 144 29.33 -17.96 11.14
CA ASN A 144 29.05 -18.51 12.46
C ASN A 144 28.59 -17.42 13.46
N GLN A 145 29.07 -16.19 13.33
CA GLN A 145 28.71 -15.05 14.20
C GLN A 145 27.58 -14.19 13.67
N ASP A 146 27.01 -14.53 12.52
CA ASP A 146 25.94 -13.76 11.86
C ASP A 146 26.29 -12.27 11.58
N TRP A 147 27.53 -12.06 11.11
CA TRP A 147 28.00 -10.72 10.77
C TRP A 147 27.87 -10.40 9.27
N THR A 148 26.99 -11.07 8.57
CA THR A 148 26.82 -10.90 7.12
C THR A 148 26.29 -9.54 6.73
N ALA A 149 25.42 -8.95 7.54
CA ALA A 149 24.84 -7.62 7.33
C ALA A 149 25.73 -6.46 7.80
N ASP A 150 26.66 -6.70 8.75
CA ASP A 150 27.56 -5.67 9.29
C ASP A 150 28.76 -5.43 8.36
N ARG A 151 28.91 -4.21 7.84
CA ARG A 151 30.01 -3.80 6.95
C ARG A 151 31.05 -2.90 7.64
N THR A 152 31.12 -2.86 8.96
CA THR A 152 32.03 -2.01 9.71
C THR A 152 33.47 -2.53 9.74
N LEU A 153 34.44 -1.63 9.84
CA LEU A 153 35.86 -1.99 10.06
C LEU A 153 36.03 -2.72 11.41
N THR A 154 35.29 -2.34 12.43
CA THR A 154 35.28 -2.97 13.75
C THR A 154 34.94 -4.46 13.63
N ARG A 155 33.90 -4.80 12.87
CA ARG A 155 33.57 -6.20 12.57
C ARG A 155 34.73 -6.92 11.90
N LYS A 156 35.38 -6.29 10.90
CA LYS A 156 36.49 -6.93 10.17
C LYS A 156 37.68 -7.21 11.08
N PHE A 157 37.95 -6.35 12.05
CA PHE A 157 38.99 -6.62 13.06
C PHE A 157 38.60 -7.81 13.98
N LYS A 158 37.38 -7.84 14.46
CA LYS A 158 36.85 -8.96 15.28
C LYS A 158 36.93 -10.29 14.51
N GLU A 159 36.53 -10.29 13.23
CA GLU A 159 36.59 -11.43 12.33
C GLU A 159 38.02 -11.99 12.21
N VAL A 160 39.02 -11.14 12.01
CA VAL A 160 40.43 -11.54 11.92
C VAL A 160 40.94 -12.12 13.23
N ILE A 161 40.58 -11.54 14.37
CA ILE A 161 40.99 -12.00 15.69
C ILE A 161 40.43 -13.42 15.97
N LEU A 162 39.13 -13.60 15.72
CA LEU A 162 38.46 -14.89 15.89
C LEU A 162 39.00 -15.96 14.91
N ALA A 163 39.32 -15.54 13.68
CA ALA A 163 39.94 -16.43 12.71
C ALA A 163 41.30 -16.94 13.17
N VAL A 164 42.13 -16.10 13.82
CA VAL A 164 43.41 -16.50 14.43
C VAL A 164 43.18 -17.49 15.57
N GLU A 165 42.21 -17.29 16.42
CA GLU A 165 41.88 -18.22 17.53
C GLU A 165 41.37 -19.55 16.99
N LEU A 166 40.51 -19.53 15.94
CA LEU A 166 40.03 -20.74 15.29
C LEU A 166 41.16 -21.61 14.72
N GLU A 167 42.16 -21.04 14.06
CA GLU A 167 43.28 -21.77 13.50
C GLU A 167 44.30 -22.27 14.54
N ARG A 168 44.17 -21.80 15.76
CA ARG A 168 44.93 -22.35 16.89
C ARG A 168 44.27 -23.57 17.49
N GLU A 169 42.96 -23.68 17.44
CA GLU A 169 42.21 -24.77 18.05
C GLU A 169 41.86 -25.89 17.06
N TYR A 170 41.70 -25.58 15.79
CA TYR A 170 41.23 -26.51 14.77
C TYR A 170 42.17 -26.60 13.60
N SER A 171 42.25 -27.82 13.01
CA SER A 171 43.01 -28.01 11.78
C SER A 171 42.36 -27.29 10.58
N LYS A 172 43.15 -27.00 9.55
CA LYS A 172 42.62 -26.46 8.28
C LYS A 172 41.55 -27.36 7.68
N ALA A 173 41.68 -28.69 7.82
CA ALA A 173 40.68 -29.63 7.31
C ALA A 173 39.35 -29.51 8.09
N ASP A 174 39.41 -29.35 9.42
CA ASP A 174 38.21 -29.16 10.25
C ASP A 174 37.53 -27.82 9.97
N ILE A 175 38.30 -26.75 9.81
CA ILE A 175 37.79 -25.40 9.46
C ILE A 175 37.12 -25.45 8.10
N LEU A 176 37.69 -26.08 7.08
CA LEU A 176 37.07 -26.23 5.76
C LEU A 176 35.78 -27.06 5.86
N THR A 177 35.78 -28.13 6.62
CA THR A 177 34.59 -28.95 6.88
C THR A 177 33.52 -28.14 7.58
N GLY A 178 33.88 -27.34 8.58
CA GLY A 178 32.97 -26.39 9.26
C GLY A 178 32.37 -25.40 8.29
N TYR A 179 33.15 -24.78 7.43
CA TYR A 179 32.69 -23.86 6.40
C TYR A 179 31.71 -24.53 5.44
N LEU A 180 32.07 -25.71 4.88
CA LEU A 180 31.21 -26.43 3.96
C LEU A 180 29.90 -26.90 4.61
N ASN A 181 29.86 -27.07 5.92
CA ASN A 181 28.64 -27.41 6.67
C ASN A 181 27.72 -26.20 6.94
N ILE A 182 28.19 -24.94 6.80
CA ILE A 182 27.40 -23.76 7.11
C ILE A 182 27.27 -22.76 5.96
N ALA A 183 28.03 -22.93 4.88
CA ALA A 183 27.97 -22.09 3.72
C ALA A 183 26.55 -22.09 3.12
N PRO A 184 26.02 -20.92 2.67
CA PRO A 184 24.70 -20.84 2.05
C PRO A 184 24.77 -21.28 0.58
N TYR A 185 24.13 -22.39 0.26
CA TYR A 185 24.02 -22.92 -1.11
C TYR A 185 22.69 -22.59 -1.76
N GLY A 186 21.83 -21.82 -1.13
CA GLY A 186 20.55 -21.38 -1.65
C GLY A 186 19.84 -20.50 -0.64
N PRO A 187 18.59 -20.06 -0.93
CA PRO A 187 17.81 -19.25 0.00
C PRO A 187 17.64 -19.88 1.39
N VAL A 188 17.60 -21.21 1.45
CA VAL A 188 17.37 -21.99 2.68
C VAL A 188 18.33 -23.18 2.82
N GLU A 189 19.06 -23.52 1.79
CA GLU A 189 19.99 -24.65 1.70
C GLU A 189 21.35 -24.24 2.30
N TYR A 190 21.59 -24.65 3.55
CA TYR A 190 22.85 -24.43 4.27
C TYR A 190 23.61 -25.73 4.43
N GLY A 191 24.86 -25.69 4.06
CA GLY A 191 25.76 -26.88 4.09
C GLY A 191 25.69 -27.75 2.85
N VAL A 192 26.84 -28.26 2.49
CA VAL A 192 27.07 -29.01 1.25
C VAL A 192 26.24 -30.30 1.14
N GLN A 193 25.97 -30.96 2.27
CA GLN A 193 25.17 -32.20 2.27
C GLN A 193 23.73 -31.94 1.87
N VAL A 194 23.14 -30.85 2.40
CA VAL A 194 21.79 -30.43 2.00
C VAL A 194 21.76 -30.00 0.54
N ALA A 195 22.76 -29.24 0.12
CA ALA A 195 22.81 -28.79 -1.28
C ALA A 195 22.94 -30.01 -2.24
N ALA A 196 23.73 -31.00 -1.91
CA ALA A 196 23.85 -32.23 -2.70
C ALA A 196 22.52 -33.00 -2.78
N ASN A 197 21.83 -33.11 -1.64
CA ASN A 197 20.55 -33.81 -1.56
C ASN A 197 19.45 -33.08 -2.33
N ASP A 198 19.34 -31.79 -2.13
CA ASP A 198 18.22 -31.01 -2.69
C ASP A 198 18.39 -30.80 -4.20
N TYR A 199 19.58 -30.37 -4.63
CA TYR A 199 19.84 -30.14 -6.06
C TYR A 199 19.94 -31.42 -6.87
N PHE A 200 20.57 -32.49 -6.31
CA PHE A 200 20.92 -33.66 -7.12
C PHE A 200 20.36 -34.98 -6.56
N GLY A 201 19.89 -35.01 -5.31
CA GLY A 201 19.37 -36.24 -4.66
C GLY A 201 20.43 -37.25 -4.30
N ILE A 202 21.64 -36.82 -4.04
CA ILE A 202 22.80 -37.64 -3.70
C ILE A 202 23.51 -37.11 -2.45
N ASP A 203 24.33 -37.90 -1.83
CA ASP A 203 25.16 -37.47 -0.71
C ASP A 203 26.33 -36.58 -1.20
N ALA A 204 26.83 -35.70 -0.32
CA ALA A 204 27.98 -34.84 -0.63
C ALA A 204 29.27 -35.61 -1.00
N LYS A 205 29.41 -36.85 -0.56
CA LYS A 205 30.52 -37.72 -0.92
C LYS A 205 30.49 -38.25 -2.36
N ASP A 206 29.28 -38.21 -3.00
CA ASP A 206 29.04 -38.79 -4.32
C ASP A 206 28.98 -37.68 -5.41
N LEU A 207 29.29 -36.43 -5.07
CA LEU A 207 29.28 -35.29 -5.99
C LEU A 207 30.30 -35.44 -7.13
N THR A 208 29.86 -35.35 -8.37
CA THR A 208 30.72 -35.28 -9.54
C THR A 208 31.50 -33.95 -9.59
N LEU A 209 32.50 -33.85 -10.46
CA LEU A 209 33.29 -32.64 -10.63
C LEU A 209 32.42 -31.44 -11.09
N ALA A 210 31.52 -31.65 -12.05
CA ALA A 210 30.62 -30.61 -12.55
C ALA A 210 29.63 -30.13 -11.47
N GLN A 211 29.05 -31.04 -10.69
CA GLN A 211 28.17 -30.74 -9.57
C GLN A 211 28.92 -30.01 -8.45
N SER A 212 30.12 -30.44 -8.12
CA SER A 212 30.99 -29.81 -7.12
C SER A 212 31.32 -28.35 -7.48
N ALA A 213 31.66 -28.09 -8.74
CA ALA A 213 31.97 -26.77 -9.25
C ALA A 213 30.71 -25.86 -9.26
N MET A 214 29.52 -26.42 -9.60
CA MET A 214 28.26 -25.69 -9.51
C MET A 214 27.97 -25.29 -8.06
N LEU A 215 28.07 -26.24 -7.11
CA LEU A 215 27.83 -25.91 -5.70
C LEU A 215 28.82 -24.85 -5.19
N ALA A 216 30.10 -24.93 -5.51
CA ALA A 216 31.09 -23.94 -5.10
C ALA A 216 30.84 -22.53 -5.72
N ALA A 217 30.02 -22.42 -6.77
CA ALA A 217 29.66 -21.14 -7.34
C ALA A 217 28.63 -20.36 -6.50
N ILE A 218 27.73 -21.08 -5.82
CA ILE A 218 26.53 -20.53 -5.19
C ILE A 218 26.81 -19.64 -3.97
N PRO A 219 27.72 -19.96 -3.02
CA PRO A 219 27.90 -19.20 -1.77
C PRO A 219 28.25 -17.71 -1.95
N LYS A 220 28.75 -17.31 -3.10
CA LYS A 220 29.05 -15.90 -3.41
C LYS A 220 27.78 -15.02 -3.41
N SER A 221 26.69 -15.51 -3.98
CA SER A 221 25.38 -14.83 -4.03
C SER A 221 24.27 -15.88 -4.23
N PRO A 222 23.77 -16.49 -3.14
CA PRO A 222 22.81 -17.58 -3.23
C PRO A 222 21.49 -17.20 -3.94
N ASN A 223 21.08 -15.95 -3.84
CA ASN A 223 19.85 -15.48 -4.48
C ASN A 223 19.94 -15.42 -6.02
N ILE A 224 21.16 -15.31 -6.58
CA ILE A 224 21.42 -15.20 -8.02
C ILE A 224 21.92 -16.52 -8.60
N TYR A 225 22.85 -17.17 -7.91
CA TYR A 225 23.52 -18.38 -8.40
C TYR A 225 22.79 -19.69 -8.07
N SER A 226 21.86 -19.69 -7.10
CA SER A 226 21.08 -20.89 -6.82
C SER A 226 19.93 -21.05 -7.81
N PRO A 227 19.75 -22.25 -8.41
CA PRO A 227 18.57 -22.58 -9.21
C PRO A 227 17.23 -22.41 -8.44
N TYR A 228 17.27 -22.37 -7.12
CA TYR A 228 16.10 -22.11 -6.26
C TYR A 228 16.04 -20.67 -5.76
N GLY A 229 16.96 -19.83 -6.21
CA GLY A 229 17.03 -18.42 -5.81
C GLY A 229 15.93 -17.58 -6.47
N PRO A 230 15.45 -16.54 -5.78
CA PRO A 230 14.38 -15.68 -6.31
C PRO A 230 14.81 -14.84 -7.52
N TYR A 231 16.11 -14.69 -7.72
CA TYR A 231 16.70 -13.92 -8.83
C TYR A 231 17.68 -14.80 -9.63
N PHE A 232 17.34 -16.08 -9.79
CA PHE A 232 18.21 -17.02 -10.45
C PHE A 232 18.61 -16.57 -11.85
N ASP A 233 19.91 -16.48 -12.08
CA ASP A 233 20.50 -16.19 -13.39
C ASP A 233 21.29 -17.40 -13.88
N ARG A 234 20.78 -18.04 -14.94
CA ARG A 234 21.36 -19.23 -15.54
C ARG A 234 22.76 -18.98 -16.11
N GLU A 235 22.90 -17.86 -16.81
CA GLU A 235 24.16 -17.55 -17.53
C GLU A 235 25.26 -17.21 -16.53
N GLU A 236 24.95 -16.45 -15.51
CA GLU A 236 25.86 -16.11 -14.42
C GLU A 236 26.31 -17.35 -13.65
N LEU A 237 25.39 -18.28 -13.32
CA LEU A 237 25.76 -19.53 -12.64
C LEU A 237 26.69 -20.39 -13.48
N ILE A 238 26.35 -20.65 -14.74
CA ILE A 238 27.14 -21.48 -15.64
C ILE A 238 28.51 -20.83 -15.93
N GLY A 239 28.52 -19.53 -16.18
CA GLY A 239 29.76 -18.78 -16.36
C GLY A 239 30.70 -18.91 -15.16
N ARG A 240 30.15 -18.80 -13.94
CA ARG A 240 30.93 -18.97 -12.71
C ARG A 240 31.37 -20.40 -12.47
N GLN A 241 30.53 -21.41 -12.76
CA GLN A 241 30.91 -22.82 -12.70
C GLN A 241 32.11 -23.12 -13.61
N HIS A 242 32.02 -22.68 -14.88
CA HIS A 242 33.13 -22.80 -15.86
C HIS A 242 34.42 -22.13 -15.36
N TYR A 243 34.29 -20.92 -14.81
CA TYR A 243 35.41 -20.20 -14.23
C TYR A 243 36.08 -20.97 -13.07
N ILE A 244 35.29 -21.63 -12.20
CA ILE A 244 35.81 -22.45 -11.10
C ILE A 244 36.56 -23.65 -11.66
N LEU A 245 36.03 -24.35 -12.66
CA LEU A 245 36.71 -25.46 -13.31
C LEU A 245 38.05 -25.05 -13.94
N ASP A 246 38.13 -23.88 -14.54
CA ASP A 246 39.37 -23.30 -15.05
C ASP A 246 40.34 -23.00 -13.89
N GLN A 247 39.88 -22.39 -12.82
CA GLN A 247 40.71 -22.14 -11.64
C GLN A 247 41.24 -23.42 -11.01
N MET A 248 40.43 -24.50 -10.95
CA MET A 248 40.93 -25.82 -10.48
C MET A 248 42.00 -26.39 -11.39
N ALA A 249 41.88 -26.24 -12.70
CA ALA A 249 42.91 -26.71 -13.65
C ALA A 249 44.18 -25.85 -13.58
N ASP A 250 44.08 -24.54 -13.50
CA ASP A 250 45.22 -23.62 -13.39
C ASP A 250 46.02 -23.86 -12.09
N GLN A 251 45.32 -24.24 -11.02
CA GLN A 251 45.89 -24.57 -9.72
C GLN A 251 46.35 -26.06 -9.65
N LYS A 252 46.24 -26.80 -10.75
CA LYS A 252 46.64 -28.21 -10.87
C LYS A 252 45.91 -29.17 -9.92
N MET A 253 44.72 -28.83 -9.50
CA MET A 253 43.84 -29.70 -8.72
C MET A 253 43.16 -30.76 -9.60
N ILE A 254 42.95 -30.41 -10.87
CA ILE A 254 42.46 -31.29 -11.94
C ILE A 254 43.26 -31.04 -13.21
N THR A 255 43.13 -31.90 -14.19
CA THR A 255 43.69 -31.66 -15.54
C THR A 255 42.76 -30.76 -16.35
N LYS A 256 43.34 -30.07 -17.35
CA LYS A 256 42.54 -29.28 -18.29
C LYS A 256 41.48 -30.13 -19.02
N ALA A 257 41.82 -31.36 -19.40
CA ALA A 257 40.88 -32.28 -20.02
C ALA A 257 39.68 -32.60 -19.11
N GLN A 258 39.92 -32.80 -17.80
CA GLN A 258 38.81 -32.99 -16.84
C GLN A 258 37.93 -31.72 -16.70
N ALA A 259 38.56 -30.54 -16.70
CA ALA A 259 37.79 -29.28 -16.69
C ALA A 259 36.94 -29.12 -17.95
N ASP A 260 37.55 -29.36 -19.13
CA ASP A 260 36.83 -29.21 -20.41
C ASP A 260 35.70 -30.25 -20.56
N GLU A 261 35.85 -31.46 -20.00
CA GLU A 261 34.78 -32.45 -20.00
C GLU A 261 33.65 -32.10 -19.02
N ALA A 262 33.97 -31.60 -17.82
CA ALA A 262 32.99 -31.17 -16.83
C ALA A 262 32.17 -29.99 -17.31
N LYS A 263 32.70 -29.08 -18.14
CA LYS A 263 31.98 -27.96 -18.74
C LYS A 263 30.96 -28.37 -19.81
N LYS A 264 31.12 -29.57 -20.43
CA LYS A 264 30.15 -30.08 -21.42
C LYS A 264 28.90 -30.62 -20.76
N VAL A 265 28.93 -30.86 -19.47
CA VAL A 265 27.80 -31.40 -18.71
C VAL A 265 26.70 -30.34 -18.62
N ASP A 266 25.50 -30.64 -19.14
CA ASP A 266 24.32 -29.80 -18.84
C ASP A 266 23.90 -30.01 -17.37
N ILE A 267 24.52 -29.25 -16.50
CA ILE A 267 24.38 -29.42 -15.05
C ILE A 267 23.00 -29.06 -14.56
N LEU A 268 22.33 -28.12 -15.23
CA LEU A 268 21.00 -27.70 -14.82
C LEU A 268 19.91 -28.72 -15.12
N SER A 269 20.12 -29.59 -16.13
CA SER A 269 19.21 -30.72 -16.38
C SER A 269 19.24 -31.76 -15.27
N GLN A 270 20.29 -31.76 -14.44
CA GLN A 270 20.43 -32.66 -13.28
C GLN A 270 19.83 -32.11 -11.99
N VAL A 271 19.48 -30.81 -12.01
CA VAL A 271 18.86 -30.17 -10.85
C VAL A 271 17.43 -30.65 -10.71
N LYS A 272 17.10 -31.21 -9.57
CA LYS A 272 15.73 -31.64 -9.23
C LYS A 272 14.81 -30.44 -9.12
N ALA A 273 13.53 -30.64 -9.47
CA ALA A 273 12.50 -29.68 -9.11
C ALA A 273 12.49 -29.50 -7.57
N ARG A 274 12.38 -28.27 -7.15
CA ARG A 274 12.24 -27.97 -5.71
C ARG A 274 10.97 -28.62 -5.18
N ASP A 275 11.07 -29.35 -4.08
CA ASP A 275 9.89 -29.83 -3.38
C ASP A 275 8.97 -28.65 -3.06
N GLN A 276 7.65 -28.85 -3.17
CA GLN A 276 6.69 -27.79 -2.84
C GLN A 276 6.91 -27.30 -1.41
N LYS A 277 7.58 -26.18 -1.29
CA LYS A 277 8.11 -25.61 -0.04
C LYS A 277 7.05 -25.40 1.04
N PHE A 278 5.81 -25.23 0.63
CA PHE A 278 4.71 -24.83 1.50
C PHE A 278 3.61 -25.90 1.60
N ASN A 279 3.95 -27.16 1.39
CA ASN A 279 2.96 -28.22 1.48
C ASN A 279 2.31 -28.24 2.87
N GLY A 280 0.98 -28.14 2.93
CA GLY A 280 0.19 -28.16 4.17
C GLY A 280 0.22 -26.87 5.00
N ILE A 281 0.79 -25.78 4.50
CA ILE A 281 0.75 -24.48 5.17
C ILE A 281 -0.68 -23.98 5.32
N LYS A 282 -1.05 -23.52 6.51
CA LYS A 282 -2.32 -22.83 6.81
C LYS A 282 -2.08 -21.33 6.89
N ALA A 283 -3.00 -20.53 6.37
CA ALA A 283 -2.87 -19.07 6.30
C ALA A 283 -1.49 -18.62 5.77
N PRO A 284 -1.11 -19.05 4.55
CA PRO A 284 0.28 -18.94 4.07
C PRO A 284 0.79 -17.50 4.06
N TYR A 285 0.03 -16.57 3.55
CA TYR A 285 0.43 -15.15 3.51
C TYR A 285 0.61 -14.56 4.91
N PHE A 286 -0.21 -15.00 5.88
CA PHE A 286 -0.07 -14.57 7.26
C PHE A 286 1.23 -15.09 7.88
N VAL A 287 1.55 -16.35 7.65
CA VAL A 287 2.81 -16.96 8.11
C VAL A 287 4.01 -16.24 7.52
N LEU A 288 3.97 -15.92 6.22
CA LEU A 288 5.04 -15.17 5.57
C LEU A 288 5.19 -13.75 6.13
N ALA A 289 4.07 -13.06 6.43
CA ALA A 289 4.10 -11.75 7.09
C ALA A 289 4.69 -11.82 8.51
N ALA A 290 4.34 -12.85 9.29
CA ALA A 290 4.92 -13.09 10.60
C ALA A 290 6.42 -13.40 10.51
N LYS A 291 6.85 -14.19 9.53
CA LYS A 291 8.27 -14.47 9.24
C LYS A 291 9.04 -13.19 8.92
N LYS A 292 8.47 -12.33 8.06
CA LYS A 292 9.06 -11.05 7.72
C LYS A 292 9.24 -10.16 8.96
N GLN A 293 8.23 -10.06 9.82
CA GLN A 293 8.33 -9.32 11.10
C GLN A 293 9.43 -9.86 12.01
N LEU A 294 9.62 -11.19 12.05
CA LEU A 294 10.73 -11.80 12.78
C LEU A 294 12.08 -11.38 12.20
N GLU A 295 12.23 -11.48 10.87
CA GLU A 295 13.46 -11.16 10.17
C GLU A 295 13.84 -9.69 10.30
N GLU A 296 12.86 -8.79 10.25
CA GLU A 296 13.06 -7.35 10.49
C GLU A 296 13.53 -7.07 11.92
N LYS A 297 13.00 -7.79 12.91
CA LYS A 297 13.32 -7.57 14.32
C LYS A 297 14.64 -8.22 14.77
N TYR A 298 14.92 -9.41 14.31
CA TYR A 298 16.04 -10.24 14.82
C TYR A 298 17.15 -10.47 13.79
N GLY A 299 16.97 -10.04 12.56
CA GLY A 299 17.84 -10.31 11.42
C GLY A 299 17.58 -11.70 10.81
N THR A 300 17.63 -11.76 9.48
CA THR A 300 17.32 -12.97 8.70
C THR A 300 18.15 -14.18 9.12
N GLU A 301 19.44 -13.99 9.37
CA GLU A 301 20.34 -15.09 9.74
C GLU A 301 20.10 -15.60 11.16
N THR A 302 19.69 -14.74 12.08
CA THR A 302 19.30 -15.15 13.44
C THR A 302 18.02 -15.96 13.41
N VAL A 303 17.04 -15.53 12.63
CA VAL A 303 15.77 -16.24 12.44
C VAL A 303 16.00 -17.61 11.82
N LYS A 304 16.84 -17.72 10.80
CA LYS A 304 17.20 -19.00 10.16
C LYS A 304 17.87 -19.99 11.09
N ARG A 305 18.61 -19.52 12.09
CA ARG A 305 19.22 -20.37 13.12
C ARG A 305 18.22 -20.89 14.16
N GLY A 306 17.08 -20.30 14.23
CA GLY A 306 16.04 -20.29 15.23
C GLY A 306 15.75 -21.53 16.03
N GLY A 307 15.07 -22.50 15.48
CA GLY A 307 14.41 -23.54 16.29
C GLY A 307 13.32 -22.98 17.20
N TRP A 308 12.72 -21.87 16.79
CA TRP A 308 11.75 -21.13 17.59
C TRP A 308 10.32 -21.63 17.41
N LYS A 309 9.52 -21.45 18.45
CA LYS A 309 8.05 -21.51 18.35
C LYS A 309 7.51 -20.10 18.36
N VAL A 310 6.75 -19.76 17.34
CA VAL A 310 6.17 -18.44 17.12
C VAL A 310 4.67 -18.54 17.17
N VAL A 311 4.07 -18.02 18.23
CA VAL A 311 2.62 -17.90 18.34
C VAL A 311 2.22 -16.62 17.62
N THR A 312 1.43 -16.78 16.56
CA THR A 312 0.97 -15.64 15.76
C THR A 312 -0.33 -15.04 16.30
N THR A 313 -0.70 -13.88 15.77
CA THR A 313 -1.96 -13.21 16.12
C THR A 313 -3.15 -13.69 15.28
N VAL A 314 -2.96 -14.60 14.31
CA VAL A 314 -4.03 -15.05 13.42
C VAL A 314 -5.16 -15.73 14.20
N ASP A 315 -6.38 -15.31 13.93
CA ASP A 315 -7.59 -15.99 14.34
C ASP A 315 -8.08 -16.85 13.17
N LEU A 316 -8.00 -18.16 13.30
CA LEU A 316 -8.31 -19.07 12.20
C LEU A 316 -9.76 -18.99 11.73
N ASN A 317 -10.69 -18.62 12.59
CA ASN A 317 -12.09 -18.45 12.19
C ASN A 317 -12.23 -17.19 11.33
N LEU A 318 -11.65 -16.07 11.77
CA LEU A 318 -11.68 -14.82 11.02
C LEU A 318 -10.85 -14.92 9.72
N GLN A 319 -9.75 -15.66 9.75
CA GLN A 319 -8.92 -15.97 8.58
C GLN A 319 -9.70 -16.76 7.52
N ALA A 320 -10.38 -17.84 7.94
CA ALA A 320 -11.17 -18.66 7.02
C ALA A 320 -12.31 -17.86 6.36
N ILE A 321 -12.91 -16.91 7.09
CA ILE A 321 -13.92 -16.03 6.52
C ILE A 321 -13.31 -15.12 5.46
N ALA A 322 -12.10 -14.58 5.70
CA ALA A 322 -11.40 -13.72 4.77
C ALA A 322 -10.99 -14.48 3.49
N GLU A 323 -10.39 -15.65 3.66
CA GLU A 323 -10.00 -16.53 2.54
C GLU A 323 -11.21 -16.92 1.68
N LYS A 324 -12.33 -17.30 2.34
CA LYS A 324 -13.57 -17.60 1.65
C LYS A 324 -14.13 -16.40 0.90
N ALA A 325 -14.17 -15.23 1.52
CA ALA A 325 -14.70 -14.02 0.89
C ALA A 325 -13.91 -13.62 -0.37
N VAL A 326 -12.58 -13.75 -0.33
CA VAL A 326 -11.72 -13.53 -1.51
C VAL A 326 -11.99 -14.60 -2.57
N ALA A 327 -11.99 -15.88 -2.19
CA ALA A 327 -12.21 -16.99 -3.12
C ALA A 327 -13.59 -16.95 -3.82
N ASP A 328 -14.64 -16.59 -3.08
CA ASP A 328 -15.99 -16.48 -3.63
C ASP A 328 -16.09 -15.34 -4.67
N ASP A 329 -15.27 -14.30 -4.56
CA ASP A 329 -15.33 -13.12 -5.44
C ASP A 329 -14.38 -13.19 -6.65
N VAL A 330 -13.49 -14.18 -6.73
CA VAL A 330 -12.52 -14.33 -7.84
C VAL A 330 -13.18 -14.26 -9.21
N ARG A 331 -14.36 -14.88 -9.39
CA ARG A 331 -15.09 -14.83 -10.66
C ARG A 331 -15.50 -13.41 -11.05
N ASN A 332 -15.94 -12.63 -10.07
CA ASN A 332 -16.34 -11.25 -10.27
C ASN A 332 -15.12 -10.39 -10.64
N ILE A 333 -14.02 -10.55 -9.90
CA ILE A 333 -12.74 -9.88 -10.17
C ILE A 333 -12.25 -10.19 -11.59
N THR A 334 -12.23 -11.47 -11.98
CA THR A 334 -11.79 -11.91 -13.31
C THR A 334 -12.69 -11.38 -14.42
N ALA A 335 -14.00 -11.35 -14.21
CA ALA A 335 -14.95 -10.78 -15.17
C ALA A 335 -14.71 -9.29 -15.44
N GLN A 336 -14.11 -8.57 -14.48
CA GLN A 336 -13.73 -7.17 -14.62
C GLN A 336 -12.28 -6.96 -15.09
N GLY A 337 -11.55 -8.03 -15.38
CA GLY A 337 -10.19 -7.98 -15.91
C GLY A 337 -9.08 -7.94 -14.86
N GLY A 338 -9.40 -8.05 -13.56
CA GLY A 338 -8.46 -8.33 -12.48
C GLY A 338 -8.17 -9.83 -12.37
N ASP A 339 -7.22 -10.20 -11.54
CA ASP A 339 -6.89 -11.59 -11.22
C ASP A 339 -6.43 -11.76 -9.76
N GLU A 340 -6.18 -10.65 -9.06
CA GLU A 340 -5.69 -10.65 -7.70
C GLU A 340 -6.55 -9.85 -6.74
N ALA A 341 -6.51 -10.30 -5.47
CA ALA A 341 -7.12 -9.60 -4.34
C ALA A 341 -6.29 -9.81 -3.07
N ALA A 342 -6.26 -8.78 -2.23
CA ALA A 342 -5.66 -8.87 -0.91
C ALA A 342 -6.60 -8.32 0.17
N PHE A 343 -6.43 -8.82 1.38
CA PHE A 343 -7.26 -8.43 2.52
C PHE A 343 -6.44 -8.40 3.80
N VAL A 344 -6.66 -7.38 4.63
CA VAL A 344 -6.05 -7.25 5.97
C VAL A 344 -7.11 -6.83 6.97
N ALA A 345 -7.12 -7.49 8.12
CA ALA A 345 -7.97 -7.10 9.25
C ALA A 345 -7.17 -6.95 10.54
N ILE A 346 -7.46 -5.89 11.28
CA ILE A 346 -6.78 -5.50 12.53
C ILE A 346 -7.80 -5.39 13.66
N ASP A 347 -7.47 -5.98 14.80
CA ASP A 347 -8.12 -5.71 16.07
C ASP A 347 -7.73 -4.30 16.55
N ASN A 348 -8.69 -3.39 16.57
CA ASN A 348 -8.45 -1.99 16.89
C ASN A 348 -7.99 -1.77 18.33
N LYS A 349 -8.29 -2.65 19.25
CA LYS A 349 -7.87 -2.53 20.65
C LYS A 349 -6.38 -2.83 20.81
N THR A 350 -5.88 -3.82 20.08
CA THR A 350 -4.56 -4.39 20.31
C THR A 350 -3.53 -4.05 19.25
N GLY A 351 -3.94 -3.68 18.04
CA GLY A 351 -3.05 -3.55 16.88
C GLY A 351 -2.67 -4.90 16.26
N GLN A 352 -3.23 -6.00 16.74
CA GLN A 352 -2.98 -7.33 16.19
C GLN A 352 -3.65 -7.49 14.84
N VAL A 353 -2.89 -7.93 13.83
CA VAL A 353 -3.48 -8.41 12.57
C VAL A 353 -4.13 -9.75 12.88
N VAL A 354 -5.43 -9.88 12.64
CA VAL A 354 -6.21 -11.08 13.00
C VAL A 354 -6.54 -11.96 11.80
N ALA A 355 -6.50 -11.38 10.60
CA ALA A 355 -6.64 -12.09 9.33
C ALA A 355 -5.88 -11.36 8.23
N LEU A 356 -5.28 -12.12 7.30
CA LEU A 356 -4.58 -11.59 6.15
C LEU A 356 -4.64 -12.57 4.98
N VAL A 357 -5.07 -12.08 3.82
CA VAL A 357 -4.99 -12.77 2.53
C VAL A 357 -4.14 -11.92 1.60
N GLY A 358 -3.11 -12.49 1.01
CA GLY A 358 -2.16 -11.75 0.19
C GLY A 358 -2.35 -11.93 -1.32
N GLY A 359 -3.20 -12.85 -1.74
CA GLY A 359 -3.49 -13.13 -3.15
C GLY A 359 -4.65 -14.11 -3.28
N THR A 360 -5.14 -14.33 -4.48
CA THR A 360 -6.29 -15.19 -4.77
C THR A 360 -5.96 -16.68 -4.75
N ASP A 361 -4.74 -17.05 -5.13
CA ASP A 361 -4.24 -18.43 -5.13
C ASP A 361 -2.75 -18.49 -4.80
N PHE A 362 -2.43 -18.93 -3.59
CA PHE A 362 -1.05 -19.08 -3.11
C PHE A 362 -0.21 -20.05 -3.93
N ASN A 363 -0.85 -21.04 -4.56
CA ASN A 363 -0.19 -22.08 -5.35
C ASN A 363 -0.01 -21.71 -6.83
N ASN A 364 -0.43 -20.53 -7.25
CA ASN A 364 -0.15 -20.06 -8.59
C ASN A 364 1.38 -19.96 -8.78
N GLU A 365 1.91 -20.61 -9.82
CA GLU A 365 3.36 -20.73 -10.05
C GLU A 365 4.01 -19.39 -10.42
N ASP A 366 3.27 -18.48 -11.07
CA ASP A 366 3.81 -17.22 -11.58
C ASP A 366 3.88 -16.13 -10.49
N HIS A 367 2.82 -15.96 -9.71
CA HIS A 367 2.68 -14.84 -8.78
C HIS A 367 2.03 -15.18 -7.43
N GLY A 368 1.61 -16.44 -7.23
CA GLY A 368 0.83 -16.83 -6.04
C GLY A 368 1.55 -16.61 -4.69
N GLN A 369 2.88 -16.62 -4.67
CA GLN A 369 3.65 -16.40 -3.44
C GLN A 369 3.92 -14.91 -3.15
N ILE A 370 3.49 -13.99 -4.02
CA ILE A 370 3.58 -12.56 -3.77
C ILE A 370 2.50 -12.17 -2.77
N ASN A 371 2.90 -11.53 -1.69
CA ASN A 371 1.97 -11.03 -0.68
C ASN A 371 1.58 -9.58 -1.00
N TYR A 372 0.50 -9.39 -1.75
CA TYR A 372 0.00 -8.05 -2.11
C TYR A 372 -0.45 -7.23 -0.90
N ALA A 373 -0.64 -7.85 0.26
CA ALA A 373 -0.98 -7.15 1.48
C ALA A 373 0.23 -6.49 2.18
N THR A 374 1.45 -7.06 2.06
CA THR A 374 2.62 -6.64 2.83
C THR A 374 3.85 -6.27 2.00
N ASP A 375 3.95 -6.75 0.75
CA ASP A 375 5.18 -6.65 -0.04
C ASP A 375 5.05 -5.74 -1.25
N VAL A 376 3.82 -5.38 -1.62
CA VAL A 376 3.52 -4.56 -2.80
C VAL A 376 3.05 -3.19 -2.39
N ASN A 377 3.62 -2.17 -3.04
CA ASN A 377 3.13 -0.80 -2.93
C ASN A 377 1.97 -0.61 -3.90
N ILE A 378 0.79 -0.31 -3.38
CA ILE A 378 -0.45 -0.10 -4.13
C ILE A 378 -0.93 1.35 -3.97
N SER A 379 -1.58 1.87 -5.01
CA SER A 379 -2.19 3.19 -4.88
C SER A 379 -3.49 3.09 -4.06
N PRO A 380 -3.64 3.89 -3.00
CA PRO A 380 -4.83 3.85 -2.15
C PRO A 380 -6.06 4.44 -2.84
N GLY A 381 -5.89 5.17 -3.94
CA GLY A 381 -7.00 5.92 -4.52
C GLY A 381 -7.71 6.75 -3.46
N SER A 382 -9.01 6.85 -3.57
CA SER A 382 -9.86 7.62 -2.63
C SER A 382 -9.93 7.07 -1.20
N THR A 383 -9.33 5.89 -0.88
CA THR A 383 -9.25 5.43 0.51
C THR A 383 -8.24 6.25 1.34
N PHE A 384 -7.43 7.10 0.69
CA PHE A 384 -6.57 8.05 1.37
C PHE A 384 -7.31 9.25 1.97
N LYS A 385 -8.46 9.63 1.44
CA LYS A 385 -9.25 10.81 1.87
C LYS A 385 -9.57 10.93 3.37
N PRO A 386 -9.74 9.85 4.15
CA PRO A 386 -9.82 9.96 5.61
C PRO A 386 -8.60 10.62 6.27
N TYR A 387 -7.39 10.44 5.71
CA TYR A 387 -6.18 11.11 6.22
C TYR A 387 -6.17 12.59 5.87
N ASP A 388 -6.61 12.96 4.66
CA ASP A 388 -6.80 14.37 4.29
C ASP A 388 -7.77 15.05 5.23
N ALA A 389 -8.90 14.39 5.50
CA ALA A 389 -9.95 14.90 6.37
C ALA A 389 -9.45 15.11 7.81
N VAL A 390 -8.75 14.11 8.36
CA VAL A 390 -8.19 14.19 9.71
C VAL A 390 -7.14 15.29 9.77
N SER A 391 -6.19 15.34 8.83
CA SER A 391 -5.13 16.34 8.79
C SER A 391 -5.70 17.75 8.65
N PHE A 392 -6.69 17.92 7.78
CA PHE A 392 -7.33 19.23 7.57
C PHE A 392 -8.08 19.69 8.81
N ILE A 393 -8.96 18.86 9.39
CA ILE A 393 -9.75 19.23 10.58
C ILE A 393 -8.82 19.49 11.78
N GLU A 394 -7.78 18.68 11.95
CA GLU A 394 -6.81 18.80 13.04
C GLU A 394 -6.13 20.17 13.10
N ASN A 395 -5.86 20.76 11.95
CA ASN A 395 -5.05 21.98 11.84
C ASN A 395 -5.85 23.25 11.50
N ASN A 396 -7.13 23.11 11.19
CA ASN A 396 -7.98 24.23 10.76
C ASN A 396 -9.19 24.44 11.67
N ASN A 397 -9.83 25.59 11.52
CA ASN A 397 -11.11 25.93 12.16
C ASN A 397 -12.26 25.31 11.36
N ALA A 398 -12.31 23.99 11.29
CA ALA A 398 -13.20 23.24 10.40
C ALA A 398 -13.80 22.02 11.09
N GLY A 399 -14.93 21.53 10.57
CA GLY A 399 -15.58 20.29 10.99
C GLY A 399 -16.41 19.70 9.86
N ALA A 400 -17.23 18.70 10.16
CA ALA A 400 -18.01 17.96 9.16
C ALA A 400 -18.94 18.86 8.32
N GLY A 401 -19.49 19.90 8.94
CA GLY A 401 -20.37 20.87 8.26
C GLY A 401 -19.66 22.00 7.55
N SER A 402 -18.33 22.06 7.55
CA SER A 402 -17.56 23.05 6.80
C SER A 402 -17.64 22.80 5.31
N VAL A 403 -17.64 23.86 4.50
CA VAL A 403 -17.94 23.82 3.07
C VAL A 403 -16.68 24.05 2.24
N PHE A 404 -16.44 23.18 1.27
CA PHE A 404 -15.63 23.43 0.08
C PHE A 404 -16.53 23.66 -1.13
N TYR A 405 -16.02 24.37 -2.13
CA TYR A 405 -16.68 24.46 -3.44
C TYR A 405 -16.11 23.38 -4.37
N ASP A 406 -16.91 22.37 -4.63
CA ASP A 406 -16.64 21.37 -5.63
C ASP A 406 -17.06 21.94 -6.99
N ALA A 407 -16.10 22.53 -7.68
CA ALA A 407 -16.34 23.28 -8.90
C ALA A 407 -15.18 23.16 -9.86
N GLN A 408 -15.46 23.25 -11.16
CA GLN A 408 -14.44 23.12 -12.19
C GLN A 408 -13.54 24.35 -12.24
N THR A 409 -14.08 25.50 -12.58
CA THR A 409 -13.34 26.76 -12.76
C THR A 409 -14.25 27.90 -12.35
N PRO A 410 -13.76 28.97 -11.69
CA PRO A 410 -12.36 29.26 -11.33
C PRO A 410 -11.86 28.50 -10.11
N ASP A 411 -12.74 27.88 -9.34
CA ASP A 411 -12.44 27.28 -8.02
C ASP A 411 -11.70 25.95 -8.10
N ASN A 412 -11.32 25.52 -9.30
CA ASN A 412 -10.51 24.34 -9.57
C ASN A 412 -9.14 24.70 -10.19
N VAL A 413 -8.75 25.96 -10.10
CA VAL A 413 -7.39 26.40 -10.47
C VAL A 413 -6.51 26.26 -9.23
N LEU A 414 -5.90 25.09 -9.10
CA LEU A 414 -5.11 24.68 -7.96
C LEU A 414 -3.64 24.59 -8.33
N PRO A 415 -2.70 24.66 -7.38
CA PRO A 415 -1.30 24.39 -7.64
C PRO A 415 -1.14 23.03 -8.34
N GLY A 416 -0.51 23.03 -9.53
CA GLY A 416 -0.37 21.84 -10.37
C GLY A 416 -1.53 21.56 -11.35
N TYR A 417 -2.65 22.31 -11.26
CA TYR A 417 -3.83 22.15 -12.14
C TYR A 417 -4.19 23.48 -12.82
N PRO A 418 -3.61 23.80 -13.96
CA PRO A 418 -3.85 25.10 -14.61
C PRO A 418 -5.28 25.27 -15.12
N CYS A 419 -6.03 24.18 -15.30
CA CYS A 419 -7.44 24.19 -15.74
C CYS A 419 -7.71 25.08 -16.96
N THR A 420 -6.80 25.08 -17.93
CA THR A 420 -6.94 25.84 -19.18
C THR A 420 -7.68 25.05 -20.25
N ASP A 421 -7.73 23.73 -20.11
CA ASP A 421 -8.52 22.83 -20.93
C ASP A 421 -9.59 22.15 -20.05
N LYS A 422 -10.85 22.49 -20.33
CA LYS A 422 -12.02 21.99 -19.60
C LYS A 422 -12.57 20.67 -20.15
N SER A 423 -11.97 20.12 -21.19
CA SER A 423 -12.38 18.81 -21.69
C SER A 423 -11.94 17.70 -20.74
N ARG A 424 -12.64 16.56 -20.78
CA ARG A 424 -12.35 15.42 -19.91
C ARG A 424 -10.93 14.89 -20.16
N PRO A 425 -10.22 14.44 -19.12
CA PRO A 425 -8.95 13.75 -19.30
C PRO A 425 -9.17 12.43 -20.07
N THR A 426 -8.16 12.02 -20.82
CA THR A 426 -8.15 10.76 -21.55
C THR A 426 -6.96 9.92 -21.11
N ALA A 427 -7.09 8.60 -21.15
CA ALA A 427 -6.05 7.69 -20.67
C ALA A 427 -4.71 7.83 -21.43
N THR A 428 -4.76 8.28 -22.69
CA THR A 428 -3.57 8.38 -23.58
C THR A 428 -3.23 9.81 -23.99
N GLY A 429 -3.97 10.81 -23.49
CA GLY A 429 -3.82 12.22 -23.85
C GLY A 429 -2.91 13.01 -22.93
N ASP A 430 -2.45 14.18 -23.40
CA ASP A 430 -1.80 15.18 -22.54
C ASP A 430 -2.84 15.80 -21.59
N ASN A 431 -2.81 15.40 -20.34
CA ASN A 431 -3.70 15.91 -19.29
C ASN A 431 -3.11 17.09 -18.51
N SER A 432 -1.92 17.58 -18.86
CA SER A 432 -1.20 18.62 -18.10
C SER A 432 -1.95 19.98 -18.02
N LYS A 433 -2.87 20.23 -18.95
CA LYS A 433 -3.69 21.45 -18.99
C LYS A 433 -5.12 21.26 -18.49
N LYS A 434 -5.47 20.01 -18.15
CA LYS A 434 -6.85 19.66 -17.74
C LYS A 434 -7.17 20.21 -16.36
N CYS A 435 -8.46 20.33 -16.11
CA CYS A 435 -8.99 20.55 -14.77
C CYS A 435 -8.90 19.27 -13.95
N LEU A 436 -8.87 19.42 -12.63
CA LEU A 436 -9.12 18.28 -11.73
C LEU A 436 -10.59 17.87 -11.86
N TRP A 437 -10.86 16.59 -12.13
CA TRP A 437 -12.19 16.04 -12.32
C TRP A 437 -12.60 15.13 -11.15
N ASP A 438 -13.88 15.13 -10.85
CA ASP A 438 -14.51 14.10 -10.03
C ASP A 438 -14.81 12.85 -10.85
N TYR A 439 -14.97 11.71 -10.19
CA TYR A 439 -15.15 10.40 -10.83
C TYR A 439 -16.37 10.35 -11.76
N ASP A 440 -17.42 11.13 -11.48
CA ASP A 440 -18.67 11.19 -12.25
C ASP A 440 -18.72 12.35 -13.25
N PHE A 441 -17.62 13.12 -13.33
CA PHE A 441 -17.50 14.30 -14.18
C PHE A 441 -18.55 15.38 -13.90
N ARG A 442 -19.01 15.47 -12.65
CA ARG A 442 -19.95 16.48 -12.18
C ARG A 442 -19.36 17.29 -11.04
N TYR A 443 -19.89 18.50 -10.85
CA TYR A 443 -19.44 19.39 -9.80
C TYR A 443 -20.66 19.93 -9.07
N PRO A 444 -21.00 19.44 -7.86
CA PRO A 444 -22.16 19.86 -7.10
C PRO A 444 -22.09 21.32 -6.60
N GLY A 445 -20.95 21.99 -6.67
CA GLY A 445 -20.76 23.33 -6.11
C GLY A 445 -20.45 23.29 -4.61
N PRO A 446 -21.12 24.10 -3.78
CA PRO A 446 -20.86 24.07 -2.34
C PRO A 446 -21.26 22.72 -1.73
N ILE A 447 -20.31 22.08 -1.07
CA ILE A 447 -20.49 20.76 -0.45
C ILE A 447 -19.83 20.72 0.92
N THR A 448 -20.51 20.12 1.93
CA THR A 448 -19.89 19.93 3.24
C THR A 448 -18.84 18.82 3.21
N LEU A 449 -17.88 18.86 4.13
CA LEU A 449 -16.87 17.80 4.24
C LEU A 449 -17.49 16.43 4.43
N ARG A 450 -18.61 16.33 5.14
CA ARG A 450 -19.38 15.08 5.31
C ARG A 450 -19.76 14.47 3.97
N TYR A 451 -20.42 15.24 3.13
CA TYR A 451 -20.90 14.79 1.82
C TYR A 451 -19.78 14.65 0.80
N ALA A 452 -18.72 15.46 0.93
CA ALA A 452 -17.53 15.31 0.12
C ALA A 452 -16.81 13.97 0.39
N LEU A 453 -16.74 13.53 1.66
CA LEU A 453 -16.15 12.24 2.03
C LEU A 453 -17.04 11.07 1.59
N GLY A 454 -18.32 11.13 1.96
CA GLY A 454 -19.28 10.07 1.62
C GLY A 454 -19.54 9.97 0.11
N GLY A 455 -19.50 11.09 -0.61
CA GLY A 455 -19.59 11.18 -2.07
C GLY A 455 -18.27 10.92 -2.79
N SER A 456 -17.19 10.68 -2.06
CA SER A 456 -15.84 10.43 -2.62
C SER A 456 -15.35 11.50 -3.60
N ARG A 457 -15.74 12.80 -3.40
CA ARG A 457 -15.38 13.90 -4.31
C ARG A 457 -13.85 14.11 -4.34
N ASN A 458 -13.30 14.48 -5.48
CA ASN A 458 -11.85 14.67 -5.64
C ASN A 458 -11.43 16.11 -5.32
N VAL A 459 -12.12 17.09 -5.90
CA VAL A 459 -11.76 18.51 -5.77
C VAL A 459 -11.68 18.96 -4.31
N PRO A 460 -12.66 18.69 -3.43
CA PRO A 460 -12.59 19.07 -2.03
C PRO A 460 -11.38 18.50 -1.29
N TRP A 461 -10.99 17.24 -1.56
CA TRP A 461 -9.92 16.60 -0.82
C TRP A 461 -8.53 17.03 -1.30
N VAL A 462 -8.36 17.30 -2.60
CA VAL A 462 -7.14 17.96 -3.10
C VAL A 462 -7.00 19.36 -2.46
N LYS A 463 -8.09 20.11 -2.37
CA LYS A 463 -8.10 21.41 -1.66
C LYS A 463 -7.75 21.25 -0.19
N ALA A 464 -8.31 20.25 0.50
CA ALA A 464 -8.02 19.98 1.90
C ALA A 464 -6.53 19.66 2.13
N MET A 465 -5.92 18.79 1.31
CA MET A 465 -4.49 18.53 1.38
C MET A 465 -3.66 19.78 1.15
N LEU A 466 -4.00 20.59 0.13
CA LEU A 466 -3.29 21.82 -0.21
C LEU A 466 -3.48 22.96 0.82
N SER A 467 -4.42 22.83 1.75
CA SER A 467 -4.71 23.82 2.80
C SER A 467 -4.64 23.25 4.23
N ALA A 468 -4.00 22.09 4.40
CA ALA A 468 -3.85 21.48 5.72
C ALA A 468 -3.04 22.34 6.70
N VAL A 469 -2.15 23.21 6.21
CA VAL A 469 -1.47 24.22 7.00
C VAL A 469 -2.13 25.57 6.74
N PRO A 470 -2.70 26.24 7.76
CA PRO A 470 -3.30 27.56 7.60
C PRO A 470 -2.30 28.59 7.04
N ASN A 471 -2.71 29.33 6.04
CA ASN A 471 -1.90 30.36 5.38
C ASN A 471 -0.56 29.87 4.81
N ASP A 472 -0.51 28.65 4.31
CA ASP A 472 0.69 28.10 3.67
C ASP A 472 1.18 29.01 2.52
N LYS A 473 2.41 29.50 2.61
CA LYS A 473 3.08 30.35 1.62
C LYS A 473 4.15 29.61 0.82
N SER A 474 4.32 28.33 1.07
CA SER A 474 5.27 27.51 0.33
C SER A 474 4.84 27.33 -1.13
N LYS A 475 5.82 27.27 -2.04
CA LYS A 475 5.54 27.04 -3.46
C LYS A 475 4.79 25.72 -3.65
N GLY A 476 3.62 25.77 -4.28
CA GLY A 476 2.78 24.59 -4.50
C GLY A 476 2.15 24.01 -3.23
N ASN A 477 2.11 24.78 -2.13
CA ASN A 477 1.54 24.36 -0.83
C ASN A 477 2.23 23.09 -0.26
N VAL A 478 3.54 22.98 -0.48
CA VAL A 478 4.30 21.77 -0.11
C VAL A 478 4.28 21.49 1.40
N ASN A 479 4.19 22.54 2.25
CA ASN A 479 4.08 22.33 3.69
C ASN A 479 2.77 21.68 4.08
N SER A 480 1.67 22.05 3.42
CA SER A 480 0.35 21.43 3.62
C SER A 480 0.33 19.98 3.16
N ILE A 481 0.91 19.70 2.00
CA ILE A 481 1.06 18.33 1.47
C ILE A 481 1.85 17.48 2.46
N ASN A 482 3.06 17.94 2.86
CA ASN A 482 3.91 17.21 3.81
C ASN A 482 3.22 17.01 5.17
N LYS A 483 2.45 18.01 5.63
CA LYS A 483 1.69 17.89 6.89
C LYS A 483 0.67 16.75 6.83
N THR A 484 -0.04 16.61 5.72
CA THR A 484 -1.01 15.52 5.53
C THR A 484 -0.32 14.17 5.45
N ILE A 485 0.77 14.07 4.66
CA ILE A 485 1.52 12.82 4.51
C ILE A 485 2.11 12.37 5.84
N THR A 486 2.83 13.25 6.55
CA THR A 486 3.42 12.91 7.85
C THR A 486 2.36 12.56 8.92
N THR A 487 1.16 13.14 8.81
CA THR A 487 0.03 12.75 9.67
C THR A 487 -0.44 11.33 9.32
N ALA A 488 -0.58 11.00 8.03
CA ALA A 488 -0.96 9.66 7.57
C ALA A 488 0.08 8.61 7.99
N GLU A 489 1.37 8.87 7.77
CA GLU A 489 2.49 8.01 8.16
C GLU A 489 2.53 7.75 9.68
N ALA A 490 2.32 8.80 10.47
CA ALA A 490 2.26 8.66 11.92
C ALA A 490 1.05 7.82 12.38
N LEU A 491 -0.11 7.94 11.70
CA LEU A 491 -1.28 7.09 11.92
C LEU A 491 -1.01 5.63 11.49
N MET A 492 -0.32 5.42 10.38
CA MET A 492 0.10 4.10 9.91
C MET A 492 1.14 3.46 10.86
N GLY A 493 1.88 4.30 11.62
CA GLY A 493 2.99 3.85 12.45
C GLY A 493 4.23 3.49 11.62
N ASN A 494 4.32 3.98 10.39
CA ASN A 494 5.43 3.78 9.46
C ASN A 494 5.83 5.12 8.83
N PRO A 495 7.04 5.66 9.13
CA PRO A 495 7.49 6.95 8.61
C PRO A 495 7.77 6.97 7.09
N ASP A 496 7.90 5.80 6.48
CA ASP A 496 8.04 5.62 5.03
C ASP A 496 6.79 4.93 4.43
N GLY A 497 5.64 5.13 5.09
CA GLY A 497 4.40 4.42 4.77
C GLY A 497 3.66 4.96 3.54
N TYR A 498 4.01 6.14 3.04
CA TYR A 498 3.38 6.76 1.88
C TYR A 498 4.40 7.41 0.97
N ASN A 499 4.54 6.90 -0.23
CA ASN A 499 5.60 7.29 -1.14
C ASN A 499 5.04 7.72 -2.49
N CYS A 500 5.62 8.78 -3.06
CA CYS A 500 5.34 9.22 -4.42
C CYS A 500 6.51 8.93 -5.34
N TYR A 501 6.22 8.50 -6.57
CA TYR A 501 7.24 8.10 -7.55
C TYR A 501 7.06 8.82 -8.87
N GLU A 502 8.15 8.93 -9.63
CA GLU A 502 8.12 9.45 -10.99
C GLU A 502 7.15 8.63 -11.86
N PRO A 503 6.39 9.28 -12.77
CA PRO A 503 5.53 8.58 -13.71
C PRO A 503 6.31 7.53 -14.52
N GLY A 504 5.76 6.32 -14.62
CA GLY A 504 6.40 5.21 -15.32
C GLY A 504 7.43 4.43 -14.50
N THR A 505 7.59 4.75 -13.19
CA THR A 505 8.39 3.91 -12.30
C THR A 505 7.81 2.50 -12.25
N ASP A 506 8.67 1.51 -12.45
CA ASP A 506 8.30 0.11 -12.28
C ASP A 506 8.09 -0.20 -10.79
N LEU A 507 6.83 -0.45 -10.43
CA LEU A 507 6.41 -0.81 -9.08
C LEU A 507 6.02 -2.29 -8.98
N SER A 508 6.45 -3.10 -9.95
CA SER A 508 6.20 -4.54 -9.95
C SER A 508 6.79 -5.21 -8.71
N PRO A 509 6.17 -6.29 -8.24
CA PRO A 509 6.73 -7.07 -7.15
C PRO A 509 8.16 -7.53 -7.46
N GLY A 510 9.09 -7.28 -6.53
CA GLY A 510 10.51 -7.63 -6.69
C GLY A 510 11.39 -6.53 -7.29
N THR A 511 10.84 -5.37 -7.64
CA THR A 511 11.66 -4.23 -8.06
C THR A 511 12.68 -3.84 -6.98
N ASP A 512 13.92 -3.61 -7.41
CA ASP A 512 15.03 -3.25 -6.52
C ASP A 512 14.69 -2.05 -5.63
N PRO A 513 14.74 -2.19 -4.30
CA PRO A 513 14.47 -1.08 -3.37
C PRO A 513 15.33 0.17 -3.63
N ALA A 514 16.56 0.00 -4.13
CA ALA A 514 17.43 1.13 -4.47
C ALA A 514 16.90 1.91 -5.69
N LYS A 515 16.35 1.20 -6.68
CA LYS A 515 15.68 1.83 -7.83
C LYS A 515 14.42 2.57 -7.41
N LEU A 516 13.59 1.95 -6.55
CA LEU A 516 12.41 2.61 -6.01
C LEU A 516 12.79 3.88 -5.24
N LYS A 517 13.80 3.80 -4.38
CA LYS A 517 14.27 4.96 -3.62
C LYS A 517 14.80 6.09 -4.51
N SER A 518 15.46 5.77 -5.60
CA SER A 518 15.96 6.78 -6.56
C SER A 518 14.86 7.42 -7.39
N ALA A 519 13.72 6.76 -7.56
CA ALA A 519 12.55 7.25 -8.29
C ALA A 519 11.54 8.00 -7.40
N GLN A 520 11.80 8.13 -6.09
CA GLN A 520 10.94 8.90 -5.19
C GLN A 520 10.95 10.37 -5.56
N ILE A 521 9.75 10.97 -5.58
CA ILE A 521 9.55 12.40 -5.81
C ILE A 521 8.75 13.02 -4.66
N GLN A 522 8.78 14.34 -4.61
CA GLN A 522 7.89 15.11 -3.74
C GLN A 522 6.43 14.86 -4.13
N CYS A 523 5.61 14.44 -3.18
CA CYS A 523 4.18 14.30 -3.40
C CYS A 523 3.55 15.66 -3.75
N TYR A 524 2.42 15.62 -4.42
CA TYR A 524 1.72 16.79 -4.95
C TYR A 524 0.22 16.74 -4.63
N GLY A 525 -0.54 17.77 -5.01
CA GLY A 525 -1.95 17.87 -4.59
C GLY A 525 -2.82 16.65 -4.91
N ALA A 526 -2.62 16.00 -6.07
CA ALA A 526 -3.39 14.81 -6.42
C ALA A 526 -3.01 13.55 -5.61
N SER A 527 -1.91 13.59 -4.87
CA SER A 527 -1.59 12.51 -3.92
C SER A 527 -2.67 12.35 -2.84
N ALA A 528 -3.51 13.39 -2.60
CA ALA A 528 -4.73 13.31 -1.79
C ALA A 528 -5.73 12.24 -2.25
N ILE A 529 -5.71 11.93 -3.51
CA ILE A 529 -6.59 10.94 -4.14
C ILE A 529 -5.82 9.70 -4.62
N GLY A 530 -4.58 9.55 -4.15
CA GLY A 530 -3.71 8.42 -4.46
C GLY A 530 -3.00 8.51 -5.82
N ASP A 531 -3.07 9.65 -6.52
CA ASP A 531 -2.41 9.81 -7.80
C ASP A 531 -0.90 9.94 -7.62
N GLY A 532 -0.13 9.09 -8.32
CA GLY A 532 1.32 9.01 -8.21
C GLY A 532 1.85 8.60 -6.83
N ALA A 533 0.98 8.14 -5.93
CA ALA A 533 1.30 7.83 -4.55
C ALA A 533 0.88 6.41 -4.16
N TYR A 534 1.67 5.79 -3.30
CA TYR A 534 1.59 4.36 -3.03
C TYR A 534 1.89 4.04 -1.57
N LEU A 535 1.27 2.96 -1.07
CA LEU A 535 1.39 2.46 0.29
C LEU A 535 1.23 0.93 0.32
N ARG A 536 1.60 0.30 1.42
CA ARG A 536 1.29 -1.11 1.67
C ARG A 536 -0.09 -1.24 2.33
N LEU A 537 -0.83 -2.28 1.93
CA LEU A 537 -2.20 -2.47 2.41
C LEU A 537 -2.28 -2.65 3.92
N ASP A 538 -1.32 -3.35 4.53
CA ASP A 538 -1.26 -3.57 5.97
C ASP A 538 -0.92 -2.28 6.77
N ASP A 539 -0.08 -1.40 6.22
CA ASP A 539 0.17 -0.07 6.78
C ASP A 539 -1.08 0.80 6.68
N HIS A 540 -1.75 0.76 5.54
CA HIS A 540 -3.02 1.46 5.35
C HIS A 540 -4.09 0.99 6.32
N ALA A 541 -4.24 -0.32 6.51
CA ALA A 541 -5.16 -0.89 7.50
C ALA A 541 -4.85 -0.39 8.92
N ASN A 542 -3.57 -0.30 9.30
CA ASN A 542 -3.17 0.24 10.61
C ASN A 542 -3.44 1.74 10.75
N GLY A 543 -3.25 2.51 9.66
CA GLY A 543 -3.58 3.94 9.63
C GLY A 543 -5.07 4.20 9.84
N ILE A 544 -5.93 3.47 9.11
CA ILE A 544 -7.39 3.53 9.30
C ILE A 544 -7.78 3.03 10.70
N ALA A 545 -7.15 1.95 11.21
CA ALA A 545 -7.35 1.49 12.58
C ALA A 545 -6.99 2.56 13.62
N SER A 546 -5.99 3.39 13.35
CA SER A 546 -5.62 4.50 14.21
C SER A 546 -6.69 5.60 14.22
N ILE A 547 -7.35 5.85 13.08
CA ILE A 547 -8.53 6.72 13.02
C ILE A 547 -9.69 6.10 13.83
N ALA A 548 -9.94 4.79 13.67
CA ALA A 548 -10.94 4.06 14.44
C ALA A 548 -10.70 4.12 15.96
N ARG A 549 -9.43 4.20 16.38
CA ARG A 549 -8.97 4.38 17.77
C ARG A 549 -8.99 5.84 18.24
N LEU A 550 -9.73 6.70 17.55
CA LEU A 550 -9.81 8.14 17.81
C LEU A 550 -8.43 8.83 17.78
N GLY A 551 -7.64 8.50 16.77
CA GLY A 551 -6.35 9.14 16.50
C GLY A 551 -5.17 8.54 17.25
N LYS A 552 -5.35 7.40 17.92
CA LYS A 552 -4.30 6.72 18.68
C LYS A 552 -3.61 5.66 17.81
N SER A 553 -2.35 5.89 17.46
CA SER A 553 -1.52 4.92 16.72
C SER A 553 -0.99 3.84 17.65
N ILE A 554 -1.23 2.59 17.30
CA ILE A 554 -0.68 1.39 17.92
C ILE A 554 0.06 0.63 16.83
N PRO A 555 1.32 0.20 17.04
CA PRO A 555 2.03 -0.61 16.06
C PRO A 555 1.27 -1.90 15.74
N LYS A 556 1.15 -2.22 14.46
CA LYS A 556 0.62 -3.51 14.04
C LYS A 556 1.58 -4.64 14.42
N THR A 557 1.05 -5.82 14.69
CA THR A 557 1.86 -7.02 14.96
C THR A 557 1.19 -8.28 14.43
N TYR A 558 2.03 -9.23 14.00
CA TYR A 558 1.65 -10.58 13.57
C TYR A 558 2.01 -11.64 14.63
N ILE A 559 2.70 -11.26 15.71
CA ILE A 559 3.31 -12.17 16.67
C ILE A 559 2.84 -11.86 18.08
N LEU A 560 2.41 -12.92 18.79
CA LEU A 560 2.06 -12.86 20.21
C LEU A 560 3.20 -13.29 21.12
N LYS A 561 3.96 -14.33 20.71
CA LYS A 561 4.98 -14.90 21.57
C LYS A 561 6.03 -15.65 20.76
N ILE A 562 7.26 -15.55 21.21
CA ILE A 562 8.37 -16.31 20.67
C ILE A 562 9.04 -17.06 21.82
N THR A 563 9.24 -18.35 21.64
CA THR A 563 10.05 -19.18 22.55
C THR A 563 11.16 -19.89 21.78
N ASP A 564 12.28 -20.14 22.44
CA ASP A 564 13.35 -20.98 21.89
C ASP A 564 13.03 -22.49 22.03
N ALA A 565 13.94 -23.32 21.54
CA ALA A 565 13.81 -24.77 21.60
C ALA A 565 13.71 -25.32 23.04
N SER A 566 14.21 -24.58 24.04
CA SER A 566 14.11 -24.92 25.46
C SER A 566 12.80 -24.44 26.12
N ASN A 567 11.88 -23.87 25.36
CA ASN A 567 10.65 -23.18 25.78
C ASN A 567 10.90 -21.90 26.62
N LYS A 568 12.10 -21.35 26.60
CA LYS A 568 12.37 -20.04 27.21
C LYS A 568 11.71 -18.96 26.34
N VAL A 569 10.99 -18.05 26.97
CA VAL A 569 10.37 -16.90 26.30
C VAL A 569 11.46 -15.93 25.87
N LEU A 570 11.54 -15.68 24.56
CA LEU A 570 12.42 -14.70 23.95
C LEU A 570 11.71 -13.35 23.81
N ASP A 571 10.42 -13.41 23.47
CA ASP A 571 9.58 -12.22 23.34
C ASP A 571 8.10 -12.58 23.57
N GLU A 572 7.35 -11.63 24.09
CA GLU A 572 5.91 -11.78 24.35
C GLU A 572 5.21 -10.45 24.19
N PHE A 573 4.13 -10.46 23.43
CA PHE A 573 3.31 -9.29 23.18
C PHE A 573 2.86 -8.66 24.50
N LYS A 574 3.15 -7.37 24.62
CA LYS A 574 2.61 -6.51 25.69
C LYS A 574 1.78 -5.43 25.01
N GLN A 575 0.56 -5.24 25.49
CA GLN A 575 -0.32 -4.21 24.95
C GLN A 575 0.37 -2.84 24.97
N PRO A 576 0.63 -2.23 23.81
CA PRO A 576 1.18 -0.88 23.77
C PRO A 576 0.15 0.14 24.26
N GLU A 577 0.58 1.17 24.94
CA GLU A 577 -0.30 2.30 25.30
C GLU A 577 -0.78 3.04 24.05
N GLY A 578 -0.01 3.00 22.97
CA GLY A 578 -0.22 3.75 21.74
C GLY A 578 0.12 5.24 21.91
N LYS A 579 0.39 5.87 20.77
CA LYS A 579 0.72 7.30 20.68
C LYS A 579 -0.45 8.08 20.11
N GLN A 580 -0.92 9.13 20.79
CA GLN A 580 -1.91 10.04 20.20
C GLN A 580 -1.23 10.85 19.10
N VAL A 581 -1.67 10.66 17.86
CA VAL A 581 -1.14 11.33 16.66
C VAL A 581 -1.96 12.56 16.32
N VAL A 582 -3.27 12.42 16.35
CA VAL A 582 -4.24 13.50 16.14
C VAL A 582 -5.24 13.49 17.29
N ARG A 583 -5.86 14.63 17.58
CA ARG A 583 -6.83 14.73 18.66
C ARG A 583 -8.05 13.84 18.41
N PRO A 584 -8.67 13.28 19.48
CA PRO A 584 -9.83 12.42 19.36
C PRO A 584 -11.00 13.06 18.59
N ASP A 585 -11.17 14.36 18.71
CA ASP A 585 -12.21 15.13 18.03
C ASP A 585 -12.12 14.97 16.51
N SER A 586 -10.92 15.19 15.92
CA SER A 586 -10.69 15.09 14.48
C SER A 586 -10.97 13.69 13.97
N ALA A 587 -10.44 12.67 14.63
CA ALA A 587 -10.62 11.27 14.23
C ALA A 587 -12.08 10.81 14.39
N TYR A 588 -12.76 11.24 15.45
CA TYR A 588 -14.17 10.94 15.66
C TYR A 588 -15.05 11.57 14.58
N ILE A 589 -14.83 12.85 14.25
CA ILE A 589 -15.60 13.55 13.22
C ILE A 589 -15.45 12.85 11.87
N VAL A 590 -14.21 12.48 11.49
CA VAL A 590 -13.96 11.76 10.23
C VAL A 590 -14.61 10.38 10.23
N THR A 591 -14.52 9.66 11.33
CA THR A 591 -15.21 8.36 11.48
C THR A 591 -16.73 8.52 11.37
N ASN A 592 -17.31 9.51 12.03
CA ASN A 592 -18.74 9.80 11.97
C ASN A 592 -19.20 10.18 10.56
N MET A 593 -18.40 10.98 9.82
CA MET A 593 -18.67 11.28 8.42
C MET A 593 -18.69 10.01 7.55
N ALA A 594 -17.70 9.14 7.72
CA ALA A 594 -17.59 7.89 6.95
C ALA A 594 -18.61 6.82 7.36
N ALA A 595 -19.20 6.92 8.56
CA ALA A 595 -20.24 6.03 9.06
C ALA A 595 -21.66 6.49 8.72
N ASP A 596 -21.80 7.63 8.02
CA ASP A 596 -23.11 8.17 7.66
C ASP A 596 -23.64 7.55 6.35
N PRO A 597 -24.67 6.68 6.40
CA PRO A 597 -25.23 6.08 5.19
C PRO A 597 -25.91 7.11 4.27
N ASN A 598 -26.34 8.26 4.79
CA ASN A 598 -27.01 9.28 4.00
C ASN A 598 -26.02 10.09 3.16
N ALA A 599 -24.79 10.26 3.65
CA ALA A 599 -23.72 10.91 2.89
C ALA A 599 -23.05 9.97 1.88
N SER A 600 -23.21 8.65 2.03
CA SER A 600 -22.54 7.66 1.18
C SER A 600 -23.19 7.58 -0.21
N TYR A 601 -22.36 7.62 -1.25
CA TYR A 601 -22.79 7.47 -2.65
C TYR A 601 -23.10 6.01 -3.05
N LEU A 602 -22.70 5.05 -2.21
CA LEU A 602 -22.91 3.64 -2.51
C LEU A 602 -24.39 3.34 -2.80
N PRO A 603 -24.70 2.51 -3.80
CA PRO A 603 -26.04 1.99 -4.01
C PRO A 603 -26.56 1.27 -2.75
N SER A 604 -27.87 1.29 -2.52
CA SER A 604 -28.50 0.73 -1.32
C SER A 604 -28.12 -0.71 -1.06
N SER A 605 -27.96 -1.52 -2.13
CA SER A 605 -27.53 -2.93 -2.04
C SER A 605 -26.09 -3.12 -1.55
N TYR A 606 -25.25 -2.11 -1.66
CA TYR A 606 -23.85 -2.11 -1.23
C TYR A 606 -23.61 -1.34 0.07
N LYS A 607 -24.61 -0.62 0.58
CA LYS A 607 -24.53 0.05 1.89
C LYS A 607 -24.59 -0.98 3.01
N PHE A 608 -23.63 -0.95 3.93
CA PHE A 608 -23.58 -1.81 5.10
C PHE A 608 -23.11 -1.07 6.37
N HIS A 609 -23.31 0.24 6.41
CA HIS A 609 -22.94 1.12 7.53
C HIS A 609 -23.61 0.76 8.85
N ARG A 610 -24.64 -0.07 8.83
CA ARG A 610 -25.39 -0.54 10.01
C ARG A 610 -25.61 -2.05 9.93
N TYR A 611 -25.28 -2.75 11.01
CA TYR A 611 -25.50 -4.19 11.09
C TYR A 611 -25.79 -4.61 12.53
N LYS A 612 -26.99 -5.13 12.83
CA LYS A 612 -27.39 -5.62 14.17
C LYS A 612 -27.03 -4.67 15.32
N GLY A 613 -27.12 -3.36 15.09
CA GLY A 613 -26.79 -2.32 16.06
C GLY A 613 -25.33 -1.85 16.04
N TRP A 614 -24.45 -2.52 15.31
CA TRP A 614 -23.09 -2.04 15.05
C TRP A 614 -23.07 -0.93 14.00
N GLU A 615 -22.13 -0.01 14.16
CA GLU A 615 -21.84 1.03 13.18
C GLU A 615 -20.53 0.72 12.47
N PHE A 616 -20.56 0.82 11.15
CA PHE A 616 -19.39 0.69 10.28
C PHE A 616 -19.17 1.99 9.51
N ALA A 617 -17.97 2.51 9.60
CA ALA A 617 -17.50 3.53 8.68
C ALA A 617 -16.94 2.83 7.43
N VAL A 618 -17.15 3.44 6.26
CA VAL A 618 -16.82 2.82 4.97
C VAL A 618 -16.22 3.87 4.04
N LYS A 619 -15.11 3.53 3.38
CA LYS A 619 -14.54 4.34 2.32
C LYS A 619 -14.05 3.46 1.17
N THR A 620 -14.49 3.77 -0.04
CA THR A 620 -14.06 3.14 -1.28
C THR A 620 -12.86 3.87 -1.87
N GLY A 621 -12.07 3.18 -2.66
CA GLY A 621 -10.97 3.70 -3.45
C GLY A 621 -10.94 3.10 -4.85
N THR A 622 -10.66 3.94 -5.81
CA THR A 622 -10.43 3.56 -7.21
C THR A 622 -9.32 4.46 -7.72
N THR A 623 -8.34 3.91 -8.39
CA THR A 623 -7.34 4.71 -9.09
C THR A 623 -7.90 5.29 -10.38
N ASN A 624 -7.33 6.41 -10.85
CA ASN A 624 -7.82 7.12 -12.03
C ASN A 624 -7.91 6.23 -13.28
N ASP A 625 -6.98 5.32 -13.43
CA ASP A 625 -6.89 4.42 -14.59
C ASP A 625 -7.56 3.07 -14.35
N GLY A 626 -8.18 2.86 -13.17
CA GLY A 626 -8.85 1.61 -12.84
C GLY A 626 -7.92 0.42 -12.61
N PHE A 627 -6.66 0.66 -12.27
CA PHE A 627 -5.70 -0.41 -11.97
C PHE A 627 -5.92 -1.03 -10.60
N ASP A 628 -6.35 -0.22 -9.63
CA ASP A 628 -6.53 -0.63 -8.25
C ASP A 628 -7.94 -0.28 -7.76
N GLY A 629 -8.61 -1.23 -7.14
CA GLY A 629 -9.84 -1.06 -6.40
C GLY A 629 -9.63 -1.35 -4.93
N LEU A 630 -10.05 -0.44 -4.04
CA LEU A 630 -9.91 -0.62 -2.60
C LEU A 630 -11.22 -0.35 -1.87
N MET A 631 -11.32 -0.92 -0.68
CA MET A 631 -12.31 -0.54 0.30
C MET A 631 -11.74 -0.68 1.69
N ALA A 632 -11.90 0.36 2.50
CA ALA A 632 -11.66 0.32 3.93
C ALA A 632 -12.99 0.39 4.69
N SER A 633 -13.17 -0.48 5.67
CA SER A 633 -14.28 -0.41 6.62
C SER A 633 -13.76 -0.59 8.03
N TRP A 634 -14.29 0.19 8.95
CA TRP A 634 -13.90 0.11 10.35
C TRP A 634 -15.07 0.28 11.30
N SER A 635 -14.94 -0.30 12.44
CA SER A 635 -15.79 -0.12 13.63
C SER A 635 -14.90 0.28 14.80
N ASN A 636 -15.42 0.38 16.00
CA ASN A 636 -14.60 0.52 17.19
C ASN A 636 -13.88 -0.80 17.60
N GLN A 637 -14.20 -1.94 16.97
CA GLN A 637 -13.61 -3.25 17.26
C GLN A 637 -12.57 -3.67 16.22
N TYR A 638 -12.92 -3.60 14.95
CA TYR A 638 -12.10 -4.08 13.84
C TYR A 638 -11.98 -3.05 12.72
N THR A 639 -10.84 -3.10 12.06
CA THR A 639 -10.62 -2.43 10.78
C THR A 639 -10.29 -3.49 9.74
N ALA A 640 -10.94 -3.43 8.59
CA ALA A 640 -10.67 -4.31 7.45
C ALA A 640 -10.44 -3.48 6.19
N VAL A 641 -9.42 -3.84 5.42
CA VAL A 641 -9.11 -3.22 4.13
C VAL A 641 -8.91 -4.32 3.10
N ALA A 642 -9.55 -4.16 1.95
CA ALA A 642 -9.35 -5.04 0.79
C ALA A 642 -8.85 -4.25 -0.40
N TRP A 643 -8.07 -4.91 -1.22
CA TRP A 643 -7.60 -4.47 -2.52
C TRP A 643 -7.96 -5.51 -3.57
N VAL A 644 -8.29 -5.05 -4.79
CA VAL A 644 -8.46 -5.88 -5.98
C VAL A 644 -7.71 -5.23 -7.14
N GLY A 645 -7.12 -6.04 -8.00
CA GLY A 645 -6.32 -5.54 -9.12
C GLY A 645 -5.86 -6.64 -10.07
N TYR A 646 -4.89 -6.30 -10.90
CA TYR A 646 -4.18 -7.22 -11.77
C TYR A 646 -2.76 -7.44 -11.21
N HIS A 647 -2.23 -8.68 -11.26
CA HIS A 647 -0.98 -9.06 -10.58
C HIS A 647 0.22 -8.16 -10.91
N THR A 648 0.39 -7.73 -12.17
CA THR A 648 1.46 -6.80 -12.56
C THR A 648 1.06 -5.33 -12.45
N ARG A 649 -0.22 -5.03 -12.12
CA ARG A 649 -0.76 -3.68 -11.98
C ARG A 649 -0.59 -2.78 -13.22
N ASN A 650 -0.42 -3.37 -14.38
CA ASN A 650 -0.26 -2.68 -15.67
C ASN A 650 -1.49 -2.81 -16.56
N LYS A 651 -2.56 -3.42 -16.08
CA LYS A 651 -3.81 -3.65 -16.79
C LYS A 651 -4.97 -3.05 -16.01
N ALA A 652 -5.71 -2.17 -16.66
CA ALA A 652 -6.92 -1.59 -16.10
C ALA A 652 -8.04 -2.63 -16.03
N MET A 653 -8.77 -2.62 -14.92
CA MET A 653 -10.01 -3.37 -14.80
C MET A 653 -11.15 -2.62 -15.51
N HIS A 654 -12.09 -3.37 -16.05
CA HIS A 654 -13.23 -2.84 -16.81
C HIS A 654 -14.50 -2.89 -15.97
N GLY A 655 -15.40 -1.95 -16.16
CA GLY A 655 -16.77 -2.02 -15.63
C GLY A 655 -17.16 -0.95 -14.65
N ALA A 656 -18.31 -1.15 -14.04
CA ALA A 656 -18.87 -0.28 -13.00
C ALA A 656 -17.97 -0.29 -11.74
N GLY A 657 -18.02 0.75 -10.96
CA GLY A 657 -17.11 1.06 -9.84
C GLY A 657 -16.55 -0.12 -9.02
N MET A 658 -15.38 0.05 -8.46
CA MET A 658 -14.63 -0.98 -7.74
C MET A 658 -15.34 -1.50 -6.47
N GLU A 659 -16.38 -0.80 -6.00
CA GLU A 659 -17.24 -1.26 -4.91
C GLU A 659 -17.96 -2.58 -5.21
N TYR A 660 -18.20 -2.90 -6.47
CA TYR A 660 -18.81 -4.17 -6.88
C TYR A 660 -17.90 -5.38 -6.62
N MET A 661 -16.57 -5.18 -6.59
CA MET A 661 -15.59 -6.21 -6.30
C MET A 661 -15.14 -6.21 -4.84
N THR A 662 -15.06 -5.04 -4.21
CA THR A 662 -14.52 -4.94 -2.85
C THR A 662 -15.57 -5.12 -1.75
N THR A 663 -16.83 -4.76 -2.01
CA THR A 663 -17.91 -4.96 -1.02
C THR A 663 -18.19 -6.44 -0.73
N PRO A 664 -18.19 -7.35 -1.73
CA PRO A 664 -18.37 -8.79 -1.47
C PRO A 664 -17.28 -9.40 -0.58
N ILE A 665 -16.10 -8.79 -0.54
CA ILE A 665 -15.00 -9.22 0.34
C ILE A 665 -15.18 -8.63 1.74
N ILE A 666 -15.35 -7.32 1.85
CA ILE A 666 -15.34 -6.60 3.14
C ILE A 666 -16.60 -6.83 3.97
N ARG A 667 -17.79 -6.72 3.34
CA ARG A 667 -19.06 -6.77 4.07
C ARG A 667 -19.29 -8.09 4.79
N PRO A 668 -19.14 -9.27 4.15
CA PRO A 668 -19.33 -10.55 4.84
C PRO A 668 -18.38 -10.71 6.02
N TRP A 669 -17.12 -10.30 5.83
CA TRP A 669 -16.13 -10.39 6.89
C TRP A 669 -16.48 -9.50 8.09
N MET A 670 -16.79 -8.21 7.85
CA MET A 670 -17.17 -7.28 8.92
C MET A 670 -18.38 -7.78 9.69
N GLN A 671 -19.39 -8.30 9.00
CA GLN A 671 -20.60 -8.84 9.65
C GLN A 671 -20.29 -10.07 10.49
N ALA A 672 -19.57 -11.04 9.93
CA ALA A 672 -19.24 -12.28 10.62
C ALA A 672 -18.27 -12.08 11.79
N ALA A 673 -17.28 -11.18 11.64
CA ALA A 673 -16.36 -10.84 12.72
C ALA A 673 -17.10 -10.23 13.94
N HIS A 674 -18.12 -9.39 13.69
CA HIS A 674 -18.92 -8.81 14.77
C HIS A 674 -19.93 -9.81 15.37
N ASP A 675 -20.45 -10.73 14.58
CA ASP A 675 -21.25 -11.85 15.11
C ASP A 675 -20.41 -12.75 16.02
N ALA A 676 -19.14 -13.00 15.66
CA ALA A 676 -18.20 -13.81 16.45
C ALA A 676 -17.85 -13.19 17.82
N LEU A 677 -17.97 -11.87 17.99
CA LEU A 677 -17.73 -11.21 19.29
C LEU A 677 -18.69 -11.67 20.37
N ASN A 678 -19.91 -12.09 19.99
CA ASN A 678 -20.96 -12.53 20.90
C ASN A 678 -21.23 -11.55 22.06
N THR A 679 -21.15 -10.26 21.78
CA THR A 679 -21.34 -9.17 22.74
C THR A 679 -22.40 -8.20 22.23
N LYS A 680 -22.95 -7.39 23.13
CA LYS A 680 -23.80 -6.27 22.71
C LYS A 680 -22.99 -5.28 21.87
N PRO A 681 -23.59 -4.70 20.82
CA PRO A 681 -22.94 -3.67 20.03
C PRO A 681 -22.46 -2.51 20.91
N THR A 682 -21.22 -2.13 20.67
CA THR A 682 -20.59 -0.93 21.25
C THR A 682 -20.06 -0.09 20.09
N ASN A 683 -20.50 1.17 20.02
CA ASN A 683 -20.11 2.11 18.98
C ASN A 683 -19.18 3.19 19.56
N TRP A 684 -18.63 4.02 18.69
CA TRP A 684 -17.80 5.12 19.17
C TRP A 684 -18.57 6.07 20.06
N GLN A 685 -17.96 6.46 21.16
CA GLN A 685 -18.49 7.52 22.00
C GLN A 685 -17.96 8.85 21.52
N GLN A 686 -18.87 9.81 21.35
CA GLN A 686 -18.48 11.17 20.96
C GLN A 686 -17.59 11.78 22.05
N PRO A 687 -16.38 12.26 21.72
CA PRO A 687 -15.56 13.01 22.66
C PRO A 687 -16.31 14.23 23.19
N SER A 688 -16.16 14.51 24.48
CA SER A 688 -16.89 15.59 25.16
C SER A 688 -16.59 16.98 24.59
N GLY A 689 -15.46 17.13 23.88
CA GLY A 689 -15.08 18.37 23.21
C GLY A 689 -15.79 18.61 21.87
N VAL A 690 -16.31 17.56 21.21
CA VAL A 690 -16.97 17.70 19.91
C VAL A 690 -18.29 18.43 20.07
N LYS A 691 -18.46 19.51 19.30
CA LYS A 691 -19.59 20.40 19.34
C LYS A 691 -20.55 20.17 18.19
N SER A 692 -21.84 20.43 18.43
CA SER A 692 -22.82 20.60 17.37
C SER A 692 -22.97 22.09 17.06
N ALA A 693 -22.75 22.47 15.81
CA ALA A 693 -22.87 23.85 15.35
C ALA A 693 -23.56 23.90 13.99
N PRO A 694 -24.14 25.04 13.60
CA PRO A 694 -24.81 25.18 12.32
C PRO A 694 -23.92 24.81 11.13
N ALA A 695 -24.50 24.09 10.20
CA ALA A 695 -23.89 23.66 8.94
C ALA A 695 -24.95 23.69 7.83
N PHE A 696 -24.51 23.59 6.58
CA PHE A 696 -25.45 23.36 5.48
C PHE A 696 -25.89 21.90 5.44
N VAL A 697 -27.19 21.66 5.23
CA VAL A 697 -27.68 20.35 4.81
C VAL A 697 -27.66 20.29 3.29
N ILE A 698 -26.95 19.29 2.79
CA ILE A 698 -26.94 18.96 1.38
C ILE A 698 -27.63 17.61 1.24
N THR A 699 -28.75 17.58 0.53
CA THR A 699 -29.58 16.37 0.44
C THR A 699 -29.06 15.35 -0.58
N SER A 700 -28.09 15.74 -1.41
CA SER A 700 -27.48 14.86 -2.41
C SER A 700 -26.00 15.12 -2.55
N HIS A 701 -25.19 14.05 -2.53
CA HIS A 701 -23.75 14.10 -2.79
C HIS A 701 -23.39 14.28 -4.28
N VAL A 702 -24.39 14.26 -5.16
CA VAL A 702 -24.24 14.38 -6.64
C VAL A 702 -25.17 15.49 -7.16
N GLY A 703 -25.95 16.12 -6.29
CA GLY A 703 -27.10 16.89 -6.68
C GLY A 703 -26.80 18.28 -7.23
N ILE A 704 -26.82 18.39 -8.52
CA ILE A 704 -27.16 19.63 -9.17
C ILE A 704 -28.68 19.74 -9.16
N GLY A 705 -29.24 20.78 -8.57
CA GLY A 705 -30.64 21.20 -8.79
C GLY A 705 -31.69 20.74 -7.79
N SER A 706 -31.41 19.89 -6.82
CA SER A 706 -32.41 19.46 -5.84
C SER A 706 -32.12 19.90 -4.40
N VAL A 707 -31.13 20.77 -4.20
CA VAL A 707 -30.63 21.07 -2.87
C VAL A 707 -30.72 22.54 -2.59
N GLU A 708 -31.64 22.88 -1.72
CA GLU A 708 -31.52 24.12 -0.97
C GLU A 708 -30.59 23.87 0.21
N PRO A 709 -29.40 24.53 0.25
CA PRO A 709 -28.58 24.48 1.46
C PRO A 709 -29.40 25.20 2.56
N SER A 710 -29.94 24.43 3.47
CA SER A 710 -30.55 24.95 4.68
C SER A 710 -29.57 24.86 5.85
N PRO A 711 -29.50 25.86 6.73
CA PRO A 711 -28.70 25.76 7.93
C PRO A 711 -29.20 24.60 8.79
N SER A 712 -28.33 23.65 9.11
CA SER A 712 -28.59 22.59 10.09
C SER A 712 -27.36 22.48 11.00
N ASN A 713 -27.39 21.56 11.94
CA ASN A 713 -26.25 21.30 12.80
C ASN A 713 -25.44 20.12 12.26
N ASP A 714 -24.13 20.23 12.36
CA ASP A 714 -23.18 19.14 12.14
C ASP A 714 -22.07 19.18 13.22
N LEU A 715 -21.11 18.29 13.15
CA LEU A 715 -20.07 18.10 14.16
C LEU A 715 -18.82 18.96 13.88
N TYR A 716 -18.35 19.62 14.94
CA TYR A 716 -17.13 20.43 14.93
C TYR A 716 -16.26 20.10 16.13
N PRO A 717 -14.92 20.26 16.03
CA PRO A 717 -14.03 19.97 17.13
C PRO A 717 -14.11 21.03 18.25
N SER A 718 -13.53 20.70 19.40
CA SER A 718 -13.52 21.57 20.58
C SER A 718 -12.95 22.97 20.34
N TRP A 719 -11.95 23.08 19.46
CA TRP A 719 -11.32 24.37 19.09
C TRP A 719 -12.06 25.16 18.01
N TYR A 720 -13.14 24.62 17.47
CA TYR A 720 -13.91 25.35 16.47
C TYR A 720 -14.50 26.62 17.07
N VAL A 721 -14.25 27.73 16.40
CA VAL A 721 -14.84 29.04 16.73
C VAL A 721 -15.82 29.40 15.62
N PRO A 722 -17.13 29.43 15.90
CA PRO A 722 -18.11 29.87 14.91
C PRO A 722 -17.79 31.30 14.43
N PRO A 723 -17.81 31.54 13.14
CA PRO A 723 -17.64 32.89 12.62
C PRO A 723 -18.78 33.81 13.11
N THR A 724 -18.45 35.06 13.38
CA THR A 724 -19.40 36.07 13.84
C THR A 724 -20.36 36.43 12.73
N LYS A 725 -21.66 36.46 13.05
CA LYS A 725 -22.71 36.83 12.12
C LYS A 725 -22.67 38.33 11.84
N GLY A 726 -22.65 38.73 10.57
CA GLY A 726 -22.83 40.10 10.11
C GLY A 726 -23.83 40.18 8.95
N GLY A 727 -24.82 41.03 9.02
CA GLY A 727 -25.70 41.34 7.90
C GLY A 727 -27.17 40.94 8.05
N THR A 728 -28.06 41.60 7.28
CA THR A 728 -29.51 41.33 7.20
C THR A 728 -29.82 40.14 6.27
N SER A 729 -30.79 39.32 6.65
CA SER A 729 -31.30 38.23 5.81
C SER A 729 -31.92 38.78 4.53
N ARG A 730 -31.54 38.23 3.37
CA ARG A 730 -32.22 38.54 2.09
C ARG A 730 -32.30 37.26 1.24
N THR A 731 -33.25 37.27 0.31
CA THR A 731 -33.36 36.20 -0.67
C THR A 731 -32.54 36.59 -1.90
N ILE A 732 -31.65 35.69 -2.31
CA ILE A 732 -30.84 35.83 -3.53
C ILE A 732 -31.30 34.82 -4.59
N ASP A 733 -31.05 35.16 -5.82
CA ASP A 733 -31.09 34.23 -6.93
C ASP A 733 -29.81 33.44 -7.03
N LEU A 734 -29.93 32.11 -7.13
CA LEU A 734 -28.82 31.19 -7.20
C LEU A 734 -28.02 31.27 -8.50
N VAL A 735 -28.64 31.74 -9.58
CA VAL A 735 -28.04 31.81 -10.92
C VAL A 735 -27.27 33.10 -11.11
N SER A 736 -27.89 34.25 -10.83
CA SER A 736 -27.25 35.57 -10.94
C SER A 736 -26.40 35.91 -9.74
N ASN A 737 -26.62 35.29 -8.59
CA ASN A 737 -26.09 35.64 -7.27
C ASN A 737 -26.47 37.07 -6.80
N LYS A 738 -27.53 37.64 -7.39
CA LYS A 738 -28.07 38.95 -7.04
C LYS A 738 -29.34 38.81 -6.17
N THR A 739 -29.86 39.93 -5.68
CA THR A 739 -31.10 39.92 -4.89
C THR A 739 -32.24 39.34 -5.75
N ALA A 740 -32.88 38.27 -5.28
CA ALA A 740 -34.02 37.67 -5.95
C ALA A 740 -35.19 38.66 -6.08
N THR A 741 -35.85 38.64 -7.21
CA THR A 741 -37.06 39.44 -7.49
C THR A 741 -38.33 38.61 -7.32
N SER A 742 -39.48 39.23 -7.58
CA SER A 742 -40.76 38.53 -7.68
C SER A 742 -40.77 37.55 -8.86
N CYS A 743 -39.96 37.78 -9.87
CA CYS A 743 -39.87 37.00 -11.10
C CYS A 743 -38.90 35.80 -10.99
N THR A 744 -38.00 35.80 -10.02
CA THR A 744 -37.09 34.68 -9.77
C THR A 744 -37.88 33.43 -9.40
N PRO A 745 -37.69 32.30 -10.06
CA PRO A 745 -38.40 31.07 -9.75
C PRO A 745 -38.10 30.55 -8.35
N ALA A 746 -39.02 29.82 -7.74
CA ALA A 746 -38.83 29.32 -6.38
C ALA A 746 -37.59 28.42 -6.24
N ALA A 747 -37.32 27.63 -7.25
CA ALA A 747 -36.13 26.78 -7.30
C ALA A 747 -34.80 27.56 -7.35
N ALA A 748 -34.79 28.77 -7.88
CA ALA A 748 -33.66 29.69 -7.93
C ALA A 748 -33.55 30.59 -6.69
N LYS A 749 -34.61 30.68 -5.85
CA LYS A 749 -34.60 31.50 -4.64
C LYS A 749 -33.89 30.80 -3.49
N LYS A 750 -32.91 31.50 -2.92
CA LYS A 750 -32.19 31.06 -1.72
C LYS A 750 -32.30 32.14 -0.66
N SER A 751 -32.78 31.76 0.51
CA SER A 751 -32.69 32.66 1.66
C SER A 751 -31.25 32.69 2.12
N GLN A 752 -30.62 33.87 1.95
CA GLN A 752 -29.33 34.16 2.54
C GLN A 752 -29.59 34.81 3.89
N GLY A 753 -29.68 34.01 4.94
CA GLY A 753 -29.81 34.55 6.30
C GLY A 753 -28.67 35.52 6.62
N GLY A 754 -28.81 36.33 7.64
CA GLY A 754 -27.79 37.24 8.12
C GLY A 754 -26.46 36.56 8.54
N ALA A 755 -26.37 35.26 8.36
CA ALA A 755 -25.15 34.53 8.23
C ALA A 755 -24.87 34.36 6.73
N ASN A 756 -23.77 34.86 6.24
CA ASN A 756 -23.33 34.67 4.86
C ASN A 756 -23.35 33.20 4.48
N ALA A 757 -23.77 32.87 3.27
CA ALA A 757 -23.62 31.53 2.72
C ALA A 757 -22.18 31.02 2.80
N ASN A 758 -21.21 31.92 2.88
CA ASN A 758 -19.78 31.66 2.99
C ASN A 758 -19.25 31.52 4.43
N ILE A 759 -20.07 31.72 5.44
CA ILE A 759 -19.68 31.59 6.86
C ILE A 759 -19.11 30.18 7.18
N PHE A 760 -19.59 29.15 6.50
CA PHE A 760 -19.17 27.77 6.69
C PHE A 760 -18.09 27.33 5.68
N SER A 761 -17.73 28.20 4.74
CA SER A 761 -16.69 27.91 3.75
C SER A 761 -15.31 27.99 4.40
N VAL A 762 -14.54 26.93 4.17
CA VAL A 762 -13.11 26.83 4.54
C VAL A 762 -12.21 26.83 3.31
N ASP A 763 -12.79 27.05 2.13
CA ASP A 763 -12.13 26.96 0.83
C ASP A 763 -11.36 28.23 0.50
N ILE A 764 -10.06 28.20 0.73
CA ILE A 764 -9.15 29.32 0.40
C ILE A 764 -8.89 29.47 -1.10
N PHE A 765 -9.27 28.48 -1.90
CA PHE A 765 -9.11 28.47 -3.37
C PHE A 765 -10.37 28.92 -4.10
N ALA A 766 -11.49 29.08 -3.39
CA ALA A 766 -12.71 29.57 -4.00
C ALA A 766 -12.53 31.02 -4.49
N SER A 767 -13.23 31.34 -5.54
CA SER A 767 -13.26 32.74 -6.06
C SER A 767 -13.68 33.71 -4.96
N THR A 768 -13.15 34.93 -5.02
CA THR A 768 -13.45 36.00 -4.06
C THR A 768 -14.95 36.27 -3.96
N SER A 769 -15.71 36.10 -5.06
CA SER A 769 -17.17 36.21 -5.07
C SER A 769 -17.87 35.15 -4.25
N ARG A 770 -17.23 33.98 -4.01
CA ARG A 770 -17.75 32.89 -3.17
C ARG A 770 -17.26 32.96 -1.73
N ASN A 771 -16.09 33.52 -1.51
CA ASN A 771 -15.50 33.66 -0.18
C ASN A 771 -15.84 35.00 0.52
N THR A 772 -16.32 35.98 -0.23
CA THR A 772 -16.73 37.26 0.37
C THR A 772 -18.18 37.26 0.74
N THR A 773 -18.49 38.02 1.78
CA THR A 773 -19.84 38.30 2.28
C THR A 773 -20.65 39.23 1.36
N SER A 774 -20.05 39.68 0.27
CA SER A 774 -20.69 40.56 -0.69
C SER A 774 -21.59 39.77 -1.64
N VAL A 775 -22.89 39.84 -1.43
CA VAL A 775 -23.85 39.64 -2.51
C VAL A 775 -23.50 40.64 -3.60
N VAL A 776 -23.44 40.19 -4.84
CA VAL A 776 -23.31 41.10 -5.99
C VAL A 776 -24.43 42.12 -5.89
N GLU A 777 -24.09 43.43 -5.87
CA GLU A 777 -25.09 44.48 -5.82
C GLU A 777 -25.99 44.41 -7.06
N GLY A 778 -27.27 44.59 -6.85
CA GLY A 778 -28.27 44.56 -7.91
C GLY A 778 -29.39 43.55 -7.68
N SER A 779 -30.43 43.67 -8.44
CA SER A 779 -31.54 42.71 -8.51
C SER A 779 -31.25 41.68 -9.58
N ASP A 780 -31.82 40.51 -9.42
CA ASP A 780 -31.81 39.43 -10.41
C ASP A 780 -32.14 40.01 -11.80
N ASP A 781 -31.25 39.81 -12.73
CA ASP A 781 -31.28 40.27 -14.12
C ASP A 781 -31.33 39.10 -15.14
N ILE A 782 -31.46 37.90 -14.63
CA ILE A 782 -31.63 36.70 -15.45
C ILE A 782 -33.11 36.38 -15.63
N HIS A 783 -33.87 36.42 -14.52
CA HIS A 783 -35.28 36.00 -14.53
C HIS A 783 -36.19 37.22 -14.73
N ASN A 784 -37.01 37.13 -15.76
CA ASN A 784 -37.99 38.15 -16.07
C ASN A 784 -39.43 37.60 -15.89
N CYS A 785 -40.37 38.42 -15.42
CA CYS A 785 -41.75 37.99 -15.23
C CYS A 785 -42.48 37.56 -16.52
N ASN A 786 -41.92 37.93 -17.66
CA ASN A 786 -42.43 37.51 -18.97
C ASN A 786 -41.73 36.30 -19.56
N ASP A 787 -40.77 35.69 -18.83
CA ASP A 787 -40.11 34.51 -19.33
C ASP A 787 -41.05 33.32 -19.39
N ASN A 788 -40.98 32.59 -20.50
CA ASN A 788 -41.67 31.32 -20.69
C ASN A 788 -40.86 30.22 -20.00
N LYS A 789 -41.56 29.42 -19.19
CA LYS A 789 -40.96 28.21 -18.61
C LYS A 789 -40.78 27.13 -19.66
N PRO A 790 -39.90 26.18 -19.45
CA PRO A 790 -39.83 25.02 -20.34
C PRO A 790 -41.18 24.26 -20.27
N THR A 791 -41.59 23.68 -21.37
CA THR A 791 -42.80 22.84 -21.41
C THR A 791 -42.41 21.39 -21.36
N VAL A 792 -43.11 20.57 -20.57
CA VAL A 792 -42.85 19.16 -20.41
C VAL A 792 -44.08 18.36 -20.80
N SER A 793 -43.92 17.39 -21.67
CA SER A 793 -44.96 16.41 -22.00
C SER A 793 -44.45 15.00 -21.66
N LEU A 794 -45.37 14.21 -21.09
CA LEU A 794 -45.11 12.85 -20.69
C LEU A 794 -46.05 11.94 -21.45
N SER A 795 -45.50 11.05 -22.28
CA SER A 795 -46.26 9.97 -22.95
C SER A 795 -46.05 8.67 -22.16
N THR A 796 -47.15 8.12 -21.68
CA THR A 796 -47.20 6.89 -20.92
C THR A 796 -48.00 5.81 -21.64
N PRO A 797 -47.65 4.53 -21.56
CA PRO A 797 -48.52 3.46 -21.97
C PRO A 797 -49.71 3.37 -21.00
N ASN A 798 -50.88 2.95 -21.49
CA ASN A 798 -52.03 2.74 -20.62
C ASN A 798 -51.84 1.59 -19.61
N THR A 799 -51.06 0.61 -19.99
CA THR A 799 -50.76 -0.58 -19.18
C THR A 799 -49.30 -0.94 -19.27
N CYS A 800 -48.74 -1.46 -18.16
CA CYS A 800 -47.41 -2.05 -18.08
C CYS A 800 -47.51 -3.46 -17.49
N SER A 801 -46.54 -4.32 -17.80
CA SER A 801 -46.48 -5.69 -17.30
C SER A 801 -45.39 -5.85 -16.23
N THR A 802 -45.65 -6.71 -15.22
CA THR A 802 -44.66 -7.08 -14.18
C THR A 802 -43.72 -8.22 -14.61
N SER A 803 -43.65 -8.59 -15.88
CA SER A 803 -42.69 -9.57 -16.35
C SER A 803 -41.26 -9.10 -16.10
N THR A 804 -40.40 -9.98 -15.63
CA THR A 804 -38.97 -9.70 -15.36
C THR A 804 -38.19 -9.22 -16.57
N THR A 805 -38.76 -9.31 -17.75
CA THR A 805 -38.19 -8.86 -19.05
C THR A 805 -38.87 -7.62 -19.61
N SER A 806 -39.94 -7.11 -18.99
CA SER A 806 -40.75 -5.99 -19.52
C SER A 806 -40.63 -4.78 -18.59
N THR A 807 -39.93 -3.75 -19.06
CA THR A 807 -39.90 -2.44 -18.40
C THR A 807 -40.95 -1.51 -19.00
N CYS A 808 -41.60 -0.70 -18.15
CA CYS A 808 -42.45 0.39 -18.60
C CYS A 808 -41.58 1.46 -19.26
N LYS A 809 -41.96 1.89 -20.46
CA LYS A 809 -41.25 2.94 -21.18
C LYS A 809 -42.07 4.22 -21.14
N PHE A 810 -41.51 5.28 -20.58
CA PHE A 810 -42.13 6.60 -20.49
C PHE A 810 -41.30 7.57 -21.33
N THR A 811 -41.94 8.16 -22.33
CA THR A 811 -41.25 9.15 -23.17
C THR A 811 -41.54 10.55 -22.66
N VAL A 812 -40.49 11.25 -22.29
CA VAL A 812 -40.59 12.65 -21.87
C VAL A 812 -40.00 13.54 -22.97
N THR A 813 -40.76 14.53 -23.41
CA THR A 813 -40.30 15.57 -24.31
C THR A 813 -40.39 16.92 -23.61
N VAL A 814 -39.26 17.63 -23.63
CA VAL A 814 -39.16 18.97 -23.04
C VAL A 814 -38.82 19.96 -24.15
N SER A 815 -39.59 21.02 -24.26
CA SER A 815 -39.24 22.12 -25.16
C SER A 815 -38.79 23.32 -24.32
N GLN A 816 -37.74 24.00 -24.78
CA GLN A 816 -37.23 25.17 -24.07
C GLN A 816 -38.26 26.28 -24.00
N GLY A 817 -38.16 27.09 -22.94
CA GLY A 817 -38.87 28.34 -22.80
C GLY A 817 -38.04 29.52 -23.29
N THR A 818 -37.96 30.57 -22.50
CA THR A 818 -37.11 31.74 -22.78
C THR A 818 -35.61 31.41 -22.67
N HIS A 819 -35.26 30.47 -21.80
CA HIS A 819 -33.89 30.08 -21.51
C HIS A 819 -33.54 28.69 -22.04
N PRO A 820 -32.25 28.40 -22.37
CA PRO A 820 -31.84 27.10 -22.83
C PRO A 820 -32.11 25.98 -21.82
N LEU A 821 -32.46 24.80 -22.29
CA LEU A 821 -32.67 23.66 -21.43
C LEU A 821 -31.40 23.26 -20.65
N SER A 822 -30.21 23.41 -21.26
CA SER A 822 -28.95 23.14 -20.62
C SER A 822 -27.85 24.02 -21.18
N GLY A 823 -26.86 24.39 -20.37
CA GLY A 823 -25.79 25.33 -20.76
C GLY A 823 -26.28 26.77 -20.75
N GLY A 824 -25.51 27.70 -21.24
CA GLY A 824 -25.78 29.13 -21.27
C GLY A 824 -24.56 29.95 -20.87
N SER A 825 -24.62 31.25 -21.10
CA SER A 825 -23.52 32.19 -20.78
C SER A 825 -23.36 32.50 -19.29
N TYR A 826 -24.13 31.87 -18.43
CA TYR A 826 -24.10 32.13 -16.98
C TYR A 826 -23.11 31.23 -16.28
N THR A 827 -22.18 31.80 -15.55
CA THR A 827 -21.06 31.10 -14.88
C THR A 827 -21.51 30.12 -13.80
N ALA A 828 -22.73 30.14 -13.35
CA ALA A 828 -23.31 29.29 -12.33
C ALA A 828 -24.53 28.47 -12.81
N ALA A 829 -24.82 28.47 -14.11
CA ALA A 829 -25.97 27.76 -14.64
C ALA A 829 -25.77 26.21 -14.48
N PRO A 830 -26.66 25.53 -13.75
CA PRO A 830 -26.66 24.08 -13.71
C PRO A 830 -27.03 23.51 -15.09
N ALA A 831 -26.62 22.28 -15.36
CA ALA A 831 -27.21 21.56 -16.47
C ALA A 831 -28.68 21.31 -16.18
N GLY A 832 -29.56 21.61 -17.15
CA GLY A 832 -30.99 21.34 -17.00
C GLY A 832 -31.22 19.82 -16.82
N GLN A 833 -32.25 19.48 -16.06
CA GLN A 833 -32.56 18.10 -15.73
C GLN A 833 -34.05 17.75 -15.87
N VAL A 834 -34.30 16.47 -16.04
CA VAL A 834 -35.65 15.91 -15.99
C VAL A 834 -35.72 14.81 -14.93
N ASP A 835 -36.62 14.97 -13.99
CA ASP A 835 -36.97 13.96 -13.01
C ASP A 835 -38.20 13.18 -13.46
N LEU A 836 -38.10 11.87 -13.52
CA LEU A 836 -39.26 10.98 -13.60
C LEU A 836 -39.75 10.73 -12.17
N ILE A 837 -40.98 11.12 -11.89
CA ILE A 837 -41.62 10.98 -10.59
C ILE A 837 -42.66 9.86 -10.67
N VAL A 838 -42.51 8.85 -9.82
CA VAL A 838 -43.47 7.74 -9.73
C VAL A 838 -44.02 7.71 -8.29
N ASP A 839 -45.32 7.72 -8.15
CA ASP A 839 -46.01 7.77 -6.86
C ASP A 839 -45.49 8.88 -5.92
N GLY A 840 -45.18 10.03 -6.51
CA GLY A 840 -44.67 11.20 -5.79
C GLY A 840 -43.23 11.18 -5.38
N GLN A 841 -42.46 10.11 -5.75
CA GLN A 841 -41.05 9.99 -5.50
C GLN A 841 -40.24 10.08 -6.80
N VAL A 842 -39.08 10.76 -6.75
CA VAL A 842 -38.18 10.79 -7.91
C VAL A 842 -37.57 9.40 -8.12
N ALA A 843 -37.97 8.76 -9.22
CA ALA A 843 -37.50 7.42 -9.60
C ALA A 843 -36.19 7.50 -10.40
N GLN A 844 -36.06 8.47 -11.29
CA GLN A 844 -34.87 8.67 -12.14
C GLN A 844 -34.67 10.15 -12.43
N THR A 845 -33.41 10.56 -12.60
CA THR A 845 -33.03 11.90 -13.03
C THR A 845 -32.11 11.79 -14.23
N VAL A 846 -32.36 12.55 -15.29
CA VAL A 846 -31.54 12.64 -16.50
C VAL A 846 -31.26 14.11 -16.83
N THR A 847 -30.01 14.40 -17.20
CA THR A 847 -29.57 15.72 -17.64
C THR A 847 -29.97 15.96 -19.08
N MET A 848 -30.49 17.14 -19.37
CA MET A 848 -30.80 17.58 -20.74
C MET A 848 -29.53 18.13 -21.40
N ASP A 849 -29.50 18.09 -22.73
CA ASP A 849 -28.53 18.82 -23.55
C ASP A 849 -29.04 20.22 -23.91
N ALA A 850 -28.28 20.97 -24.69
CA ALA A 850 -28.58 22.34 -25.08
C ALA A 850 -29.47 22.43 -26.35
N THR A 851 -30.29 21.45 -26.60
CA THR A 851 -31.23 21.45 -27.73
C THR A 851 -32.52 22.22 -27.40
N ASP A 852 -33.19 22.80 -28.41
CA ASP A 852 -34.46 23.49 -28.24
C ASP A 852 -35.59 22.54 -27.83
N VAL A 853 -35.51 21.29 -28.27
CA VAL A 853 -36.42 20.22 -27.91
C VAL A 853 -35.63 18.98 -27.56
N TRP A 854 -35.74 18.54 -26.31
CA TRP A 854 -35.08 17.37 -25.79
C TRP A 854 -36.07 16.24 -25.57
N THR A 855 -35.71 15.02 -25.93
CA THR A 855 -36.56 13.84 -25.73
C THR A 855 -35.75 12.67 -25.16
N HIS A 856 -36.32 12.03 -24.13
CA HIS A 856 -35.71 10.87 -23.51
C HIS A 856 -36.76 9.80 -23.17
N GLN A 857 -36.37 8.55 -23.31
CA GLN A 857 -37.19 7.43 -22.93
C GLN A 857 -36.70 6.84 -21.60
N PHE A 858 -37.46 7.07 -20.55
CA PHE A 858 -37.24 6.48 -19.23
C PHE A 858 -37.76 5.03 -19.20
N THR A 859 -37.09 4.19 -18.46
CA THR A 859 -37.52 2.81 -18.21
C THR A 859 -37.79 2.62 -16.73
N TYR A 860 -38.95 2.10 -16.38
CA TYR A 860 -39.36 1.80 -15.00
C TYR A 860 -39.77 0.35 -14.84
N THR A 861 -39.29 -0.31 -13.80
CA THR A 861 -39.68 -1.68 -13.45
C THR A 861 -40.62 -1.63 -12.25
N PRO A 862 -41.90 -1.97 -12.42
CA PRO A 862 -42.84 -2.01 -11.31
C PRO A 862 -42.41 -3.05 -10.27
N THR A 863 -42.70 -2.75 -8.99
CA THR A 863 -42.48 -3.73 -7.92
C THR A 863 -43.62 -4.75 -7.88
N ALA A 864 -43.30 -5.97 -7.43
CA ALA A 864 -44.31 -7.02 -7.30
C ALA A 864 -45.44 -6.58 -6.36
N GLY A 865 -46.68 -6.71 -6.82
CA GLY A 865 -47.89 -6.33 -6.06
C GLY A 865 -48.43 -4.93 -6.36
N GLN A 866 -47.74 -4.11 -7.17
CA GLN A 866 -48.34 -2.86 -7.66
C GLN A 866 -49.43 -3.14 -8.70
N SER A 867 -50.58 -2.48 -8.55
CA SER A 867 -51.70 -2.56 -9.50
C SER A 867 -51.79 -1.34 -10.40
N SER A 868 -51.21 -0.22 -9.98
CA SER A 868 -51.10 1.02 -10.75
C SER A 868 -49.98 1.90 -10.18
N VAL A 869 -49.49 2.83 -10.99
CA VAL A 869 -48.53 3.87 -10.58
C VAL A 869 -49.01 5.22 -11.13
N GLN A 870 -48.74 6.30 -10.39
CA GLN A 870 -48.93 7.66 -10.84
C GLN A 870 -47.62 8.20 -11.35
N VAL A 871 -47.52 8.59 -12.61
CA VAL A 871 -46.26 9.03 -13.23
C VAL A 871 -46.37 10.49 -13.65
N GLN A 872 -45.35 11.25 -13.31
CA GLN A 872 -45.15 12.64 -13.73
C GLN A 872 -43.70 12.82 -14.18
N ALA A 873 -43.46 13.83 -15.00
CA ALA A 873 -42.10 14.30 -15.32
C ALA A 873 -41.98 15.78 -14.91
N LYS A 874 -40.90 16.09 -14.21
CA LYS A 874 -40.54 17.46 -13.86
C LYS A 874 -39.29 17.86 -14.63
N ALA A 875 -39.37 18.85 -15.46
CA ALA A 875 -38.24 19.45 -16.17
C ALA A 875 -37.80 20.73 -15.46
N THR A 876 -36.50 20.90 -15.29
CA THR A 876 -35.88 22.11 -14.76
C THR A 876 -34.80 22.57 -15.77
N ASP A 877 -34.90 23.83 -16.23
CA ASP A 877 -33.96 24.36 -17.23
C ASP A 877 -32.64 24.90 -16.60
N SER A 878 -31.78 25.46 -17.45
CA SER A 878 -30.45 25.95 -17.06
C SER A 878 -30.47 27.17 -16.10
N VAL A 879 -31.57 27.79 -15.92
CA VAL A 879 -31.79 28.94 -14.99
C VAL A 879 -32.83 28.61 -13.90
N LEU A 880 -33.13 27.33 -13.71
CA LEU A 880 -33.98 26.81 -12.64
C LEU A 880 -35.48 27.13 -12.76
N TYR A 881 -35.98 27.51 -13.96
CA TYR A 881 -37.42 27.42 -14.20
C TYR A 881 -37.81 25.92 -14.25
N ASP A 882 -38.83 25.58 -13.49
CA ASP A 882 -39.35 24.21 -13.48
C ASP A 882 -40.79 24.15 -13.97
N THR A 883 -41.13 23.05 -14.60
CA THR A 883 -42.47 22.67 -15.02
C THR A 883 -42.67 21.18 -14.81
N THR A 884 -43.87 20.81 -14.31
CA THR A 884 -44.22 19.42 -14.09
C THR A 884 -45.36 19.04 -15.01
N SER A 885 -45.26 17.86 -15.65
CA SER A 885 -46.37 17.34 -16.47
C SER A 885 -47.60 17.02 -15.62
N ASN A 886 -48.74 16.85 -16.28
CA ASN A 886 -49.90 16.24 -15.60
C ASN A 886 -49.52 14.83 -15.10
N SER A 887 -50.15 14.43 -13.99
CA SER A 887 -50.04 13.08 -13.45
C SER A 887 -50.81 12.10 -14.33
N ASN A 888 -50.17 11.05 -14.80
CA ASN A 888 -50.76 9.99 -15.60
C ASN A 888 -50.81 8.69 -14.79
N ALA A 889 -52.01 8.10 -14.68
CA ALA A 889 -52.15 6.76 -14.07
C ALA A 889 -51.82 5.69 -15.08
N VAL A 890 -50.94 4.77 -14.71
CA VAL A 890 -50.56 3.63 -15.52
C VAL A 890 -50.92 2.36 -14.77
N THR A 891 -51.75 1.51 -15.40
CA THR A 891 -52.17 0.24 -14.81
C THR A 891 -51.06 -0.79 -14.94
N ILE A 892 -50.77 -1.52 -13.86
CA ILE A 892 -49.79 -2.58 -13.85
C ILE A 892 -50.54 -3.92 -13.98
N THR A 893 -50.26 -4.68 -15.05
CA THR A 893 -50.84 -6.00 -15.27
C THR A 893 -49.84 -7.07 -14.84
N THR A 894 -50.29 -7.95 -13.94
CA THR A 894 -49.49 -9.15 -13.60
C THR A 894 -49.65 -10.18 -14.72
N VAL A 895 -48.60 -10.64 -15.30
CA VAL A 895 -48.64 -11.84 -16.13
C VAL A 895 -48.75 -13.03 -15.18
N PRO A 896 -49.81 -13.82 -15.26
CA PRO A 896 -49.86 -15.08 -14.55
C PRO A 896 -48.67 -15.94 -14.96
N GLY A 897 -47.88 -16.42 -14.03
CA GLY A 897 -46.86 -17.41 -14.33
C GLY A 897 -47.49 -18.60 -15.02
N GLY A 898 -47.02 -18.93 -16.24
CA GLY A 898 -47.42 -20.15 -16.93
C GLY A 898 -47.09 -21.33 -16.02
N GLY A 899 -48.13 -22.00 -15.55
CA GLY A 899 -47.97 -23.27 -14.91
C GLY A 899 -47.46 -24.25 -15.97
N ASP A 900 -46.37 -24.89 -15.70
CA ASP A 900 -45.94 -26.10 -16.40
C ASP A 900 -46.94 -27.17 -16.08
N ASP A 901 -47.80 -27.48 -17.06
CA ASP A 901 -48.56 -28.70 -17.07
C ASP A 901 -47.65 -29.79 -17.63
N ASP A 902 -47.00 -30.54 -16.79
CA ASP A 902 -46.44 -31.83 -17.11
C ASP A 902 -47.57 -32.87 -17.12
N THR A 903 -47.86 -33.39 -18.29
CA THR A 903 -48.34 -34.75 -18.52
C THR A 903 -47.49 -35.45 -19.50
#